data_71f12d42a88304df8cfc405270770de4
#
_entry.id   71f12d42a88304df8cfc405270770de4
#
_cell.length_a   1.000
_cell.length_b   1.000
_cell.length_c   1.000
_cell.angle_alpha   90.00
_cell.angle_beta   90.00
_cell.angle_gamma   90.00
#
_symmetry.space_group_name_H-M   'P 1'
#
loop_
_entity.id
_entity.type
_entity.pdbx_description
1 polymer ?
#
loop_
_entity_poly.entity_id
_entity_poly.type
_entity_poly.pdbx_seq_one_letter_code
_entity_poly.pdbx_strand_id
1 'polypeptide(L)'
;VNDIDRRRVIGSLLKWAVLAPFADEIVAASSTAIAFPALQAQPLLSQVRRLVDAMEYLGEPFSAAERERLEAAANLSDRARAIEEVQQVLDPRCLLAVRINPESRVSVERGAAPARLVEHGWRVHLIKVRNEAAVTGVLNVESPQAQPVYRPSTGSPSPTESVRPADVADRWLALDGYTQKPMEAQLSGLELEYRIALFYSRDPGRREAQLGAVVGPATADVGFRNRTAVLFDIAPSRDVTIRVRDENGRPVMASFRIRDKAGRVYPARSKRLAPDFFFHEQIYRADGETVRLPAGEFTVTCGRGPEYIPETRVVSLDGSAGAALDFKLRRWIDPPSRGWFSGDHHIHAAGCSHYESPTEGVRPEDMMRHVLGEALSVGSVLNWGPSYYHQRQYFEAQDNKVSTSASLLRYDLEVSGFPSSHCGHIVLLRLKNQDYPGATKIEEWPTWDLPILKWAKSQGAVVGFAHSGFGLQLPSPDLPNYQMPPFNSIGANEYIVDVAHDAVDFISAVDTPYASELNIWYHTLNCGFTTRVSGETDFPCITDGRVGGGRSYVHLTQSLTYDAWCDGVRAGRSYVSDGLSHLMNFTANGLEAGTNGGELGLERAGTVRVSVQAACLLPETVSPATQGPNRTQMAWSPELARIRGTRDVEVEAVLNGRPVSSRRVTADGALRDLTFDIPIERSSWIAIRILGTAHTNPIFIRVGGRPIRASRRSAEWCLKAVDQCWSQKAPRISAGERDEAQRAYDVARTRYRQIVSESDAP
;
A
#
# COMPACT_ATOMS: atom_id res chain seq x y z
N VAL A 1 51.14 -57.05 8.54
CA VAL A 1 52.43 -57.35 7.99
C VAL A 1 52.62 -56.47 6.75
N ASN A 2 53.64 -55.53 6.89
CA ASN A 2 54.36 -54.75 5.86
C ASN A 2 53.59 -53.78 4.95
N ASP A 3 53.65 -52.54 5.20
CA ASP A 3 54.70 -51.51 4.98
C ASP A 3 55.47 -51.68 3.66
N ILE A 4 55.19 -50.91 2.59
CA ILE A 4 56.17 -50.52 1.58
C ILE A 4 55.85 -49.04 1.15
N ASP A 5 56.81 -48.26 1.54
CA ASP A 5 57.18 -46.90 1.20
C ASP A 5 57.15 -46.62 -0.32
N ARG A 6 56.48 -45.54 -0.76
CA ARG A 6 56.63 -44.97 -2.08
C ARG A 6 57.02 -43.50 -2.01
N ARG A 7 58.20 -43.25 -1.43
CA ARG A 7 58.97 -42.06 -1.74
C ARG A 7 60.20 -42.50 -2.54
N ARG A 8 60.26 -42.04 -3.76
CA ARG A 8 61.39 -41.74 -4.66
C ARG A 8 61.10 -42.14 -6.08
N VAL A 9 60.69 -41.19 -6.92
CA VAL A 9 61.40 -40.90 -8.16
C VAL A 9 61.16 -39.42 -8.46
N ILE A 10 62.14 -38.59 -8.09
CA ILE A 10 62.35 -37.27 -8.64
C ILE A 10 63.43 -37.41 -9.68
N GLY A 11 63.20 -36.91 -10.85
CA GLY A 11 64.27 -36.82 -11.85
C GLY A 11 63.75 -36.22 -13.18
N SER A 12 63.83 -34.91 -13.29
CA SER A 12 64.16 -34.15 -14.50
C SER A 12 63.35 -34.40 -15.77
N LEU A 13 62.47 -33.41 -16.10
CA LEU A 13 62.53 -32.75 -17.41
C LEU A 13 61.72 -31.48 -17.34
N LEU A 14 62.39 -30.36 -17.02
CA LEU A 14 61.91 -29.00 -17.37
C LEU A 14 61.94 -28.89 -18.88
N LYS A 15 60.81 -28.69 -19.52
CA LYS A 15 60.71 -27.97 -20.79
C LYS A 15 59.34 -27.27 -20.85
N TRP A 16 59.40 -25.99 -20.75
CA TRP A 16 58.57 -24.96 -21.30
C TRP A 16 57.28 -25.44 -21.99
N ALA A 17 56.13 -25.35 -21.33
CA ALA A 17 54.85 -25.22 -21.96
C ALA A 17 54.31 -23.83 -21.61
N VAL A 18 54.22 -23.00 -22.62
CA VAL A 18 53.57 -21.68 -22.65
C VAL A 18 52.19 -21.84 -22.06
N LEU A 19 51.90 -21.10 -20.99
CA LEU A 19 50.57 -20.86 -20.49
C LEU A 19 49.82 -20.01 -21.53
N ALA A 20 49.10 -20.67 -22.43
CA ALA A 20 47.98 -20.03 -23.11
C ALA A 20 46.87 -19.83 -22.08
N PRO A 21 46.28 -18.64 -21.97
CA PRO A 21 45.09 -18.49 -21.18
C PRO A 21 44.00 -19.33 -21.85
N PHE A 22 43.42 -20.28 -21.12
CA PHE A 22 42.15 -20.85 -21.48
C PHE A 22 41.16 -19.69 -21.43
N ALA A 23 40.95 -19.06 -22.57
CA ALA A 23 39.73 -18.31 -22.82
C ALA A 23 38.60 -19.34 -22.65
N ASP A 24 37.78 -19.15 -21.64
CA ASP A 24 36.45 -19.76 -21.60
C ASP A 24 35.76 -19.41 -22.93
N GLU A 25 35.82 -20.30 -23.90
CA GLU A 25 34.83 -20.33 -24.96
C GLU A 25 33.49 -20.62 -24.26
N ILE A 26 32.87 -19.54 -23.84
CA ILE A 26 31.42 -19.50 -23.62
C ILE A 26 30.86 -19.86 -25.00
N VAL A 27 30.51 -21.13 -25.21
CA VAL A 27 29.56 -21.49 -26.28
C VAL A 27 28.27 -20.76 -25.93
N ALA A 28 28.18 -19.53 -26.37
CA ALA A 28 26.93 -18.81 -26.48
C ALA A 28 26.08 -19.66 -27.43
N ALA A 29 25.17 -20.44 -26.84
CA ALA A 29 24.09 -20.98 -27.62
C ALA A 29 23.44 -19.78 -28.29
N SER A 30 23.70 -19.62 -29.60
CA SER A 30 23.13 -18.57 -30.40
C SER A 30 21.62 -18.77 -30.33
N SER A 31 20.95 -17.95 -29.53
CA SER A 31 19.51 -17.88 -29.52
C SER A 31 19.10 -17.30 -30.88
N THR A 32 18.94 -18.17 -31.87
CA THR A 32 18.38 -17.74 -33.15
C THR A 32 17.01 -17.15 -32.89
N ALA A 33 16.82 -15.90 -33.29
CA ALA A 33 15.52 -15.23 -33.17
C ALA A 33 14.45 -16.12 -33.86
N ILE A 34 13.37 -16.38 -33.14
CA ILE A 34 12.27 -17.20 -33.65
C ILE A 34 11.49 -16.36 -34.65
N ALA A 35 11.32 -16.84 -35.89
CA ALA A 35 10.38 -16.25 -36.83
C ALA A 35 8.96 -16.43 -36.28
N PHE A 36 8.29 -15.33 -35.97
CA PHE A 36 7.02 -15.32 -35.23
C PHE A 36 5.87 -14.83 -36.13
N PRO A 37 4.71 -15.50 -36.13
CA PRO A 37 3.58 -15.05 -36.92
C PRO A 37 3.14 -13.64 -36.51
N ALA A 38 3.06 -12.72 -37.45
CA ALA A 38 2.69 -11.32 -37.19
C ALA A 38 1.33 -11.17 -36.47
N LEU A 39 0.42 -12.13 -36.67
CA LEU A 39 -0.89 -12.20 -36.00
C LEU A 39 -0.81 -12.37 -34.47
N GLN A 40 0.29 -12.93 -33.96
CA GLN A 40 0.49 -13.14 -32.51
C GLN A 40 1.28 -12.01 -31.83
N ALA A 41 1.71 -11.01 -32.60
CA ALA A 41 2.55 -9.92 -32.07
C ALA A 41 1.88 -9.11 -30.96
N GLN A 42 0.61 -8.74 -31.13
CA GLN A 42 -0.10 -7.93 -30.13
C GLN A 42 -0.29 -8.68 -28.80
N PRO A 43 -0.73 -9.94 -28.74
CA PRO A 43 -0.77 -10.71 -27.50
C PRO A 43 0.59 -10.83 -26.81
N LEU A 44 1.68 -11.09 -27.60
CA LEU A 44 3.03 -11.15 -27.03
C LEU A 44 3.44 -9.81 -26.42
N LEU A 45 3.24 -8.69 -27.10
CA LEU A 45 3.57 -7.36 -26.58
C LEU A 45 2.77 -7.02 -25.30
N SER A 46 1.52 -7.47 -25.23
CA SER A 46 0.71 -7.35 -24.00
C SER A 46 1.27 -8.21 -22.86
N GLN A 47 1.75 -9.42 -23.15
CA GLN A 47 2.42 -10.26 -22.16
C GLN A 47 3.73 -9.62 -21.68
N VAL A 48 4.52 -9.04 -22.57
CA VAL A 48 5.78 -8.36 -22.24
C VAL A 48 5.56 -7.19 -21.29
N ARG A 49 4.49 -6.41 -21.46
CA ARG A 49 4.13 -5.34 -20.51
C ARG A 49 3.87 -5.92 -19.11
N ARG A 50 3.05 -6.96 -19.02
CA ARG A 50 2.80 -7.65 -17.74
C ARG A 50 4.09 -8.24 -17.14
N LEU A 51 5.00 -8.72 -17.98
CA LEU A 51 6.30 -9.22 -17.55
C LEU A 51 7.15 -8.10 -16.94
N VAL A 52 7.17 -6.92 -17.56
CA VAL A 52 7.90 -5.74 -17.03
C VAL A 52 7.33 -5.35 -15.66
N ASP A 53 6.01 -5.27 -15.54
CA ASP A 53 5.35 -4.95 -14.27
C ASP A 53 5.64 -6.01 -13.20
N ALA A 54 5.62 -7.30 -13.57
CA ALA A 54 5.94 -8.39 -12.66
C ALA A 54 7.41 -8.35 -12.17
N MET A 55 8.36 -8.04 -13.04
CA MET A 55 9.78 -7.94 -12.68
C MET A 55 10.03 -6.75 -11.73
N GLU A 56 9.37 -5.62 -11.95
CA GLU A 56 9.38 -4.48 -11.02
C GLU A 56 8.78 -4.88 -9.67
N TYR A 57 7.63 -5.52 -9.69
CA TYR A 57 6.94 -6.01 -8.49
C TYR A 57 7.78 -7.03 -7.69
N LEU A 58 8.51 -7.90 -8.36
CA LEU A 58 9.40 -8.89 -7.73
C LEU A 58 10.72 -8.28 -7.21
N GLY A 59 10.97 -6.99 -7.49
CA GLY A 59 12.17 -6.29 -7.07
C GLY A 59 13.43 -6.65 -7.85
N GLU A 60 13.26 -7.14 -9.09
CA GLU A 60 14.34 -7.35 -10.09
C GLU A 60 14.03 -6.62 -11.40
N PRO A 61 13.96 -5.27 -11.38
CA PRO A 61 13.47 -4.49 -12.50
C PRO A 61 14.38 -4.59 -13.74
N PHE A 62 13.78 -4.29 -14.89
CA PHE A 62 14.55 -3.98 -16.08
C PHE A 62 15.26 -2.61 -15.90
N SER A 63 16.46 -2.47 -16.46
CA SER A 63 17.14 -1.17 -16.52
C SER A 63 16.31 -0.15 -17.31
N ALA A 64 16.55 1.14 -17.10
CA ALA A 64 15.86 2.19 -17.83
C ALA A 64 16.01 2.02 -19.37
N ALA A 65 17.21 1.68 -19.84
CA ALA A 65 17.48 1.45 -21.26
C ALA A 65 16.72 0.23 -21.82
N GLU A 66 16.62 -0.87 -21.06
CA GLU A 66 15.83 -2.03 -21.48
C GLU A 66 14.34 -1.72 -21.55
N ARG A 67 13.80 -0.98 -20.57
CA ARG A 67 12.40 -0.56 -20.56
C ARG A 67 12.08 0.33 -21.74
N GLU A 68 12.92 1.32 -22.03
CA GLU A 68 12.78 2.22 -23.18
C GLU A 68 12.78 1.44 -24.51
N ARG A 69 13.66 0.44 -24.66
CA ARG A 69 13.68 -0.43 -25.83
C ARG A 69 12.42 -1.26 -25.97
N LEU A 70 11.90 -1.83 -24.88
CA LEU A 70 10.66 -2.62 -24.89
C LEU A 70 9.43 -1.75 -25.20
N GLU A 71 9.37 -0.53 -24.67
CA GLU A 71 8.32 0.45 -25.00
C GLU A 71 8.39 0.89 -26.48
N ALA A 72 9.59 1.18 -26.98
CA ALA A 72 9.80 1.51 -28.38
C ALA A 72 9.38 0.36 -29.30
N ALA A 73 9.76 -0.88 -28.97
CA ALA A 73 9.36 -2.08 -29.71
C ALA A 73 7.83 -2.23 -29.77
N ALA A 74 7.13 -1.96 -28.67
CA ALA A 74 5.66 -2.05 -28.61
C ALA A 74 4.96 -1.04 -29.57
N ASN A 75 5.62 0.06 -29.90
CA ASN A 75 5.11 1.12 -30.76
C ASN A 75 5.52 0.98 -32.25
N LEU A 76 6.38 0.00 -32.59
CA LEU A 76 6.79 -0.24 -33.99
C LEU A 76 5.58 -0.71 -34.82
N SER A 77 5.44 -0.15 -36.03
CA SER A 77 4.46 -0.62 -37.02
C SER A 77 4.86 -1.96 -37.63
N ASP A 78 6.16 -2.18 -37.85
CA ASP A 78 6.73 -3.47 -38.26
C ASP A 78 6.71 -4.45 -37.08
N ARG A 79 5.75 -5.36 -37.10
CA ARG A 79 5.53 -6.34 -36.03
C ARG A 79 6.61 -7.41 -35.94
N ALA A 80 7.21 -7.79 -37.06
CA ALA A 80 8.32 -8.75 -37.07
C ALA A 80 9.54 -8.17 -36.36
N ARG A 81 9.89 -6.92 -36.69
CA ARG A 81 10.97 -6.20 -36.04
C ARG A 81 10.68 -5.93 -34.57
N ALA A 82 9.43 -5.61 -34.21
CA ALA A 82 9.05 -5.45 -32.80
C ALA A 82 9.34 -6.70 -31.97
N ILE A 83 9.02 -7.89 -32.51
CA ILE A 83 9.26 -9.16 -31.86
C ILE A 83 10.76 -9.49 -31.76
N GLU A 84 11.52 -9.16 -32.81
CA GLU A 84 12.97 -9.30 -32.79
C GLU A 84 13.62 -8.44 -31.69
N GLU A 85 13.23 -7.18 -31.58
CA GLU A 85 13.70 -6.27 -30.51
C GLU A 85 13.35 -6.77 -29.12
N VAL A 86 12.12 -7.31 -28.92
CA VAL A 86 11.73 -7.94 -27.65
C VAL A 86 12.64 -9.13 -27.31
N GLN A 87 12.94 -9.99 -28.28
CA GLN A 87 13.84 -11.13 -28.06
C GLN A 87 15.26 -10.65 -27.74
N GLN A 88 15.77 -9.65 -28.42
CA GLN A 88 17.10 -9.09 -28.15
C GLN A 88 17.23 -8.52 -26.73
N VAL A 89 16.14 -8.03 -26.13
CA VAL A 89 16.14 -7.53 -24.75
C VAL A 89 15.96 -8.66 -23.73
N LEU A 90 15.04 -9.61 -24.00
CA LEU A 90 14.63 -10.61 -23.00
C LEU A 90 15.51 -11.85 -23.00
N ASP A 91 16.00 -12.32 -24.14
CA ASP A 91 16.79 -13.56 -24.26
C ASP A 91 18.06 -13.55 -23.38
N PRO A 92 18.82 -12.42 -23.26
CA PRO A 92 19.94 -12.35 -22.35
C PRO A 92 19.61 -12.55 -20.86
N ARG A 93 18.33 -12.40 -20.48
CA ARG A 93 17.82 -12.63 -19.11
C ARG A 93 17.23 -14.03 -18.90
N CYS A 94 17.14 -14.84 -19.96
CA CYS A 94 16.59 -16.18 -19.88
C CYS A 94 17.63 -17.19 -19.37
N LEU A 95 17.37 -17.82 -18.24
CA LEU A 95 18.19 -18.90 -17.69
C LEU A 95 17.98 -20.20 -18.46
N LEU A 96 16.76 -20.44 -18.91
CA LEU A 96 16.34 -21.62 -19.65
C LEU A 96 15.59 -21.22 -20.92
N ALA A 97 15.72 -22.06 -21.95
CA ALA A 97 14.84 -22.08 -23.10
C ALA A 97 14.06 -23.41 -23.08
N VAL A 98 12.75 -23.35 -23.08
CA VAL A 98 11.84 -24.49 -23.11
C VAL A 98 11.20 -24.57 -24.47
N ARG A 99 11.28 -25.72 -25.12
CA ARG A 99 10.59 -26.01 -26.38
C ARG A 99 9.55 -27.11 -26.16
N ILE A 100 8.33 -26.83 -26.58
CA ILE A 100 7.23 -27.78 -26.64
C ILE A 100 6.98 -28.05 -28.14
N ASN A 101 7.41 -29.20 -28.61
CA ASN A 101 7.29 -29.54 -30.03
C ASN A 101 5.83 -29.86 -30.42
N PRO A 102 5.51 -30.00 -31.72
CA PRO A 102 4.13 -30.28 -32.16
C PRO A 102 3.51 -31.55 -31.55
N GLU A 103 4.33 -32.50 -31.08
CA GLU A 103 3.90 -33.73 -30.41
C GLU A 103 3.76 -33.53 -28.87
N SER A 104 3.79 -32.28 -28.40
CA SER A 104 3.73 -31.91 -26.99
C SER A 104 4.90 -32.48 -26.14
N ARG A 105 6.04 -32.83 -26.75
CA ARG A 105 7.24 -33.20 -26.03
C ARG A 105 8.00 -31.95 -25.56
N VAL A 106 8.45 -31.97 -24.31
CA VAL A 106 9.16 -30.85 -23.69
C VAL A 106 10.66 -31.08 -23.70
N SER A 107 11.42 -30.15 -24.25
CA SER A 107 12.86 -30.08 -24.14
C SER A 107 13.31 -28.77 -23.46
N VAL A 108 14.42 -28.84 -22.72
CA VAL A 108 14.99 -27.71 -21.98
C VAL A 108 16.44 -27.55 -22.35
N GLU A 109 16.82 -26.32 -22.68
CA GLU A 109 18.19 -25.93 -22.99
C GLU A 109 18.63 -24.79 -22.07
N ARG A 110 19.93 -24.64 -21.93
CA ARG A 110 20.54 -23.54 -21.18
C ARG A 110 20.36 -22.24 -21.97
N GLY A 111 19.76 -21.21 -21.33
CA GLY A 111 19.65 -19.86 -21.87
C GLY A 111 20.93 -19.02 -21.65
N ALA A 112 20.90 -17.75 -22.13
CA ALA A 112 22.05 -16.86 -22.10
C ALA A 112 22.30 -16.19 -20.73
N ALA A 113 21.31 -16.15 -19.83
CA ALA A 113 21.45 -15.45 -18.56
C ALA A 113 22.56 -16.07 -17.68
N PRO A 114 23.41 -15.26 -17.02
CA PRO A 114 24.34 -15.78 -16.04
C PRO A 114 23.58 -16.49 -14.91
N ALA A 115 24.00 -17.72 -14.57
CA ALA A 115 23.42 -18.52 -13.49
C ALA A 115 23.95 -18.05 -12.12
N ARG A 116 23.55 -16.85 -11.70
CA ARG A 116 24.00 -16.23 -10.45
C ARG A 116 22.90 -16.25 -9.42
N LEU A 117 23.22 -16.79 -8.23
CA LEU A 117 22.35 -16.79 -7.06
C LEU A 117 23.05 -16.10 -5.88
N VAL A 118 22.32 -15.97 -4.78
CA VAL A 118 22.85 -15.50 -3.49
C VAL A 118 22.44 -16.49 -2.42
N GLU A 119 23.37 -16.81 -1.52
CA GLU A 119 23.11 -17.65 -0.37
C GLU A 119 21.96 -17.06 0.47
N HIS A 120 20.98 -17.92 0.83
CA HIS A 120 19.76 -17.55 1.56
C HIS A 120 18.96 -16.42 0.94
N GLY A 121 18.98 -16.30 -0.40
CA GLY A 121 18.21 -15.27 -1.13
C GLY A 121 17.54 -15.84 -2.38
N TRP A 122 16.36 -15.33 -2.67
CA TRP A 122 15.66 -15.61 -3.92
C TRP A 122 16.21 -14.75 -5.05
N ARG A 123 16.25 -15.32 -6.25
CA ARG A 123 16.60 -14.65 -7.51
C ARG A 123 15.57 -14.97 -8.56
N VAL A 124 15.34 -14.02 -9.43
CA VAL A 124 14.39 -14.10 -10.54
C VAL A 124 15.17 -14.34 -11.83
N HIS A 125 14.75 -15.32 -12.61
CA HIS A 125 15.24 -15.55 -13.96
C HIS A 125 14.07 -15.71 -14.93
N LEU A 126 14.27 -15.31 -16.18
CA LEU A 126 13.31 -15.57 -17.24
C LEU A 126 13.50 -16.96 -17.84
N ILE A 127 12.42 -17.47 -18.38
CA ILE A 127 12.35 -18.68 -19.19
C ILE A 127 11.74 -18.29 -20.54
N LYS A 128 12.46 -18.54 -21.63
CA LYS A 128 11.91 -18.44 -22.98
C LYS A 128 11.14 -19.70 -23.30
N VAL A 129 9.91 -19.58 -23.76
CA VAL A 129 9.07 -20.73 -24.14
C VAL A 129 8.76 -20.65 -25.62
N ARG A 130 9.14 -21.68 -26.36
CA ARG A 130 8.69 -21.95 -27.73
C ARG A 130 7.64 -23.06 -27.70
N ASN A 131 6.40 -22.71 -27.99
CA ASN A 131 5.24 -23.59 -27.84
C ASN A 131 4.62 -23.91 -29.22
N GLU A 132 5.13 -24.90 -29.89
CA GLU A 132 4.69 -25.29 -31.24
C GLU A 132 3.39 -26.13 -31.22
N ALA A 133 2.95 -26.57 -30.02
CA ALA A 133 1.75 -27.39 -29.83
C ALA A 133 0.54 -26.59 -29.30
N ALA A 134 0.69 -25.26 -29.10
CA ALA A 134 -0.34 -24.39 -28.53
C ALA A 134 -0.87 -24.87 -27.15
N VAL A 135 -0.03 -25.52 -26.36
CA VAL A 135 -0.39 -26.00 -25.00
C VAL A 135 -0.65 -24.85 -24.07
N THR A 136 -1.69 -24.96 -23.24
CA THR A 136 -2.09 -23.92 -22.27
C THR A 136 -1.96 -24.37 -20.82
N GLY A 137 -1.21 -25.43 -20.52
CA GLY A 137 -0.97 -25.92 -19.16
C GLY A 137 -0.06 -24.99 -18.36
N VAL A 138 0.00 -25.21 -17.05
CA VAL A 138 0.97 -24.52 -16.17
C VAL A 138 2.37 -25.05 -16.44
N LEU A 139 3.33 -24.15 -16.68
CA LEU A 139 4.74 -24.49 -16.81
C LEU A 139 5.39 -24.53 -15.43
N ASN A 140 5.89 -25.70 -15.04
CA ASN A 140 6.67 -25.87 -13.82
C ASN A 140 8.11 -26.23 -14.17
N VAL A 141 9.07 -25.58 -13.52
CA VAL A 141 10.48 -25.96 -13.54
C VAL A 141 10.73 -26.96 -12.42
N GLU A 142 11.47 -28.01 -12.71
CA GLU A 142 11.81 -29.07 -11.74
C GLU A 142 13.32 -29.32 -11.66
N SER A 143 13.77 -29.78 -10.50
CA SER A 143 15.14 -30.22 -10.30
C SER A 143 15.22 -31.29 -9.20
N PRO A 144 16.05 -32.34 -9.36
CA PRO A 144 16.33 -33.26 -8.27
C PRO A 144 17.00 -32.58 -7.05
N GLN A 145 17.70 -31.45 -7.28
CA GLN A 145 18.38 -30.69 -6.25
C GLN A 145 17.45 -29.70 -5.54
N ALA A 146 16.18 -29.55 -5.99
CA ALA A 146 15.22 -28.60 -5.42
C ALA A 146 14.34 -29.24 -4.36
N GLN A 147 14.13 -28.49 -3.28
CA GLN A 147 13.12 -28.77 -2.27
C GLN A 147 12.54 -27.47 -1.71
N PRO A 148 11.32 -27.47 -1.22
CA PRO A 148 10.82 -26.35 -0.44
C PRO A 148 11.71 -26.10 0.77
N VAL A 149 12.26 -24.88 0.88
CA VAL A 149 13.16 -24.50 1.99
C VAL A 149 12.34 -24.01 3.18
N TYR A 150 11.23 -23.35 2.93
CA TYR A 150 10.35 -22.84 3.97
C TYR A 150 9.01 -23.54 3.96
N ARG A 151 8.42 -23.72 5.13
CA ARG A 151 7.02 -24.10 5.24
C ARG A 151 6.17 -22.90 4.87
N PRO A 152 5.01 -23.12 4.22
CA PRO A 152 4.03 -22.06 4.02
C PRO A 152 3.69 -21.38 5.34
N SER A 153 3.60 -20.05 5.32
CA SER A 153 3.16 -19.28 6.47
C SER A 153 1.64 -19.35 6.59
N THR A 154 1.17 -19.73 7.76
CA THR A 154 -0.22 -19.53 8.17
C THR A 154 -0.21 -18.48 9.28
N GLY A 155 -0.80 -17.33 9.04
CA GLY A 155 -0.65 -16.20 9.95
C GLY A 155 0.76 -15.61 9.87
N SER A 156 1.44 -15.40 10.97
CA SER A 156 2.82 -14.89 11.02
C SER A 156 3.77 -15.82 11.78
N PRO A 157 3.89 -17.12 11.46
CA PRO A 157 4.90 -17.94 12.09
C PRO A 157 6.28 -17.52 11.58
N SER A 158 7.30 -17.66 12.41
CA SER A 158 8.68 -17.54 11.94
C SER A 158 8.94 -18.60 10.88
N PRO A 159 9.55 -18.25 9.73
CA PRO A 159 9.85 -19.22 8.70
C PRO A 159 10.80 -20.29 9.26
N THR A 160 10.48 -21.54 8.97
CA THR A 160 11.31 -22.68 9.38
C THR A 160 11.79 -23.41 8.15
N GLU A 161 13.09 -23.63 8.04
CA GLU A 161 13.64 -24.46 6.97
C GLU A 161 13.07 -25.88 7.07
N SER A 162 12.55 -26.39 5.94
CA SER A 162 11.98 -27.73 5.87
C SER A 162 13.00 -28.81 5.52
N VAL A 163 14.22 -28.42 5.14
CA VAL A 163 15.30 -29.33 4.76
C VAL A 163 15.98 -29.85 6.02
N ARG A 164 15.98 -31.17 6.18
CA ARG A 164 16.69 -31.81 7.30
C ARG A 164 18.19 -31.92 7.00
N PRO A 165 19.08 -31.91 8.03
CA PRO A 165 20.52 -32.11 7.83
C PRO A 165 20.89 -33.35 7.02
N ALA A 166 20.13 -34.45 7.12
CA ALA A 166 20.34 -35.68 6.36
C ALA A 166 20.07 -35.54 4.85
N ASP A 167 19.28 -34.52 4.46
CA ASP A 167 18.89 -34.28 3.06
C ASP A 167 19.82 -33.26 2.36
N VAL A 168 20.89 -32.83 3.05
CA VAL A 168 21.66 -31.63 2.73
C VAL A 168 22.53 -31.77 1.49
N ALA A 169 23.12 -32.95 1.23
CA ALA A 169 24.14 -33.10 0.21
C ALA A 169 23.62 -32.79 -1.21
N ASP A 170 22.40 -33.22 -1.53
CA ASP A 170 21.88 -33.19 -2.87
C ASP A 170 20.72 -32.20 -3.07
N ARG A 171 20.29 -31.49 -2.00
CA ARG A 171 19.07 -30.66 -2.01
C ARG A 171 19.31 -29.25 -1.46
N TRP A 172 20.13 -28.52 -2.18
CA TRP A 172 20.57 -27.18 -1.82
C TRP A 172 19.74 -26.06 -2.48
N LEU A 173 18.91 -26.39 -3.48
CA LEU A 173 18.16 -25.48 -4.32
C LEU A 173 16.67 -25.50 -3.95
N ALA A 174 15.98 -24.38 -4.08
CA ALA A 174 14.52 -24.32 -4.19
C ALA A 174 14.12 -23.60 -5.47
N LEU A 175 13.01 -24.02 -6.06
CA LEU A 175 12.45 -23.49 -7.30
C LEU A 175 10.98 -23.17 -7.11
N ASP A 176 10.51 -22.13 -7.79
CA ASP A 176 9.08 -21.87 -7.98
C ASP A 176 8.84 -21.13 -9.28
N GLY A 177 7.65 -21.30 -9.86
CA GLY A 177 7.16 -20.50 -10.98
C GLY A 177 6.35 -19.32 -10.48
N TYR A 178 6.57 -18.12 -11.01
CA TYR A 178 5.71 -16.99 -10.70
C TYR A 178 4.42 -17.05 -11.54
N THR A 179 3.31 -17.35 -10.87
CA THR A 179 1.99 -17.59 -11.48
C THR A 179 0.93 -16.59 -11.03
N GLN A 180 1.32 -15.54 -10.29
CA GLN A 180 0.42 -14.52 -9.77
C GLN A 180 0.30 -13.33 -10.72
N LYS A 181 -0.73 -12.50 -10.53
CA LYS A 181 -0.88 -11.23 -11.26
C LYS A 181 0.36 -10.34 -11.07
N PRO A 182 0.76 -9.60 -12.12
CA PRO A 182 0.09 -9.40 -13.40
C PRO A 182 0.30 -10.54 -14.43
N MET A 183 1.11 -11.56 -14.10
CA MET A 183 1.27 -12.75 -14.95
C MET A 183 0.06 -13.69 -14.82
N GLU A 184 -0.14 -14.55 -15.83
CA GLU A 184 -1.12 -15.61 -15.77
C GLU A 184 -0.46 -16.93 -15.35
N ALA A 185 -1.19 -17.81 -14.65
CA ALA A 185 -0.66 -19.09 -14.18
C ALA A 185 -0.33 -20.02 -15.35
N GLN A 186 -1.21 -20.06 -16.35
CA GLN A 186 -1.10 -20.96 -17.51
C GLN A 186 -0.31 -20.31 -18.66
N LEU A 187 0.27 -21.13 -19.52
CA LEU A 187 0.76 -20.70 -20.82
C LEU A 187 -0.41 -20.16 -21.65
N SER A 188 -0.13 -19.17 -22.47
CA SER A 188 -1.14 -18.51 -23.31
C SER A 188 -1.49 -19.31 -24.59
N GLY A 189 -0.68 -20.31 -24.93
CA GLY A 189 -0.76 -21.03 -26.19
C GLY A 189 -0.09 -20.30 -27.36
N LEU A 190 0.55 -19.14 -27.13
CA LEU A 190 1.36 -18.46 -28.12
C LEU A 190 2.60 -19.27 -28.47
N GLU A 191 3.05 -19.21 -29.72
CA GLU A 191 4.26 -19.90 -30.15
C GLU A 191 5.52 -19.40 -29.40
N LEU A 192 5.54 -18.12 -29.04
CA LEU A 192 6.60 -17.52 -28.20
C LEU A 192 5.98 -16.83 -27.01
N GLU A 193 6.47 -17.12 -25.82
CA GLU A 193 6.16 -16.41 -24.60
C GLU A 193 7.31 -16.48 -23.60
N TYR A 194 7.28 -15.60 -22.58
CA TYR A 194 8.29 -15.54 -21.54
C TYR A 194 7.64 -15.78 -20.17
N ARG A 195 8.28 -16.60 -19.35
CA ARG A 195 7.82 -16.95 -18.01
C ARG A 195 8.88 -16.56 -16.99
N ILE A 196 8.46 -16.44 -15.73
CA ILE A 196 9.33 -16.09 -14.62
C ILE A 196 9.50 -17.32 -13.74
N ALA A 197 10.76 -17.62 -13.39
CA ALA A 197 11.11 -18.63 -12.40
C ALA A 197 11.92 -18.01 -11.26
N LEU A 198 11.63 -18.47 -10.05
CA LEU A 198 12.28 -18.05 -8.81
C LEU A 198 13.21 -19.16 -8.35
N PHE A 199 14.45 -18.79 -8.00
CA PHE A 199 15.49 -19.70 -7.55
C PHE A 199 16.02 -19.24 -6.20
N TYR A 200 16.13 -20.15 -5.26
CA TYR A 200 16.75 -19.92 -3.96
C TYR A 200 17.88 -20.90 -3.73
N SER A 201 18.99 -20.44 -3.15
CA SER A 201 20.08 -21.32 -2.72
C SER A 201 20.28 -21.23 -1.21
N ARG A 202 20.36 -22.38 -0.57
CA ARG A 202 20.77 -22.48 0.83
C ARG A 202 22.29 -22.35 1.02
N ASP A 203 23.06 -22.83 0.05
CA ASP A 203 24.50 -22.95 0.15
C ASP A 203 25.22 -21.98 -0.81
N PRO A 204 26.38 -21.43 -0.43
CA PRO A 204 27.21 -20.62 -1.31
C PRO A 204 28.13 -21.46 -2.20
N GLY A 205 28.83 -20.79 -3.13
CA GLY A 205 29.85 -21.37 -3.99
C GLY A 205 29.32 -21.90 -5.32
N ARG A 206 30.11 -22.68 -6.03
CA ARG A 206 29.75 -23.24 -7.33
C ARG A 206 29.00 -24.55 -7.15
N ARG A 207 27.76 -24.62 -7.67
CA ARG A 207 26.92 -25.81 -7.56
C ARG A 207 26.18 -26.09 -8.84
N GLU A 208 26.14 -27.35 -9.26
CA GLU A 208 25.43 -27.80 -10.44
C GLU A 208 24.01 -28.31 -10.08
N ALA A 209 23.00 -27.92 -10.86
CA ALA A 209 21.68 -28.49 -10.80
C ALA A 209 21.22 -28.96 -12.18
N GLN A 210 20.48 -30.08 -12.20
CA GLN A 210 19.80 -30.57 -13.38
C GLN A 210 18.41 -29.95 -13.45
N LEU A 211 18.17 -29.06 -14.41
CA LEU A 211 16.89 -28.36 -14.56
C LEU A 211 16.07 -28.96 -15.70
N GLY A 212 14.81 -29.26 -15.42
CA GLY A 212 13.82 -29.74 -16.36
C GLY A 212 12.56 -28.88 -16.31
N ALA A 213 11.63 -29.13 -17.22
CA ALA A 213 10.32 -28.48 -17.25
C ALA A 213 9.19 -29.47 -17.51
N VAL A 214 8.04 -29.18 -16.89
CA VAL A 214 6.79 -29.94 -17.05
C VAL A 214 5.67 -28.96 -17.38
N VAL A 215 4.84 -29.27 -18.34
CA VAL A 215 3.71 -28.42 -18.73
C VAL A 215 2.41 -29.20 -18.57
N GLY A 216 1.81 -29.10 -17.40
CA GLY A 216 0.51 -29.67 -17.06
C GLY A 216 0.35 -31.19 -17.32
N PRO A 217 -0.87 -31.73 -17.14
CA PRO A 217 -1.16 -33.15 -17.38
C PRO A 217 -0.99 -33.56 -18.84
N ALA A 218 -1.23 -32.64 -19.80
CA ALA A 218 -1.21 -32.93 -21.24
C ALA A 218 0.16 -33.38 -21.77
N THR A 219 1.26 -33.01 -21.11
CA THR A 219 2.63 -33.40 -21.49
C THR A 219 3.19 -34.51 -20.62
N ALA A 220 2.52 -34.89 -19.52
CA ALA A 220 3.02 -35.89 -18.57
C ALA A 220 3.07 -37.30 -19.16
N ASP A 221 2.09 -37.66 -20.00
CA ASP A 221 1.95 -39.01 -20.58
C ASP A 221 2.80 -39.25 -21.83
N VAL A 222 3.36 -38.18 -22.41
CA VAL A 222 4.14 -38.29 -23.66
C VAL A 222 5.58 -38.70 -23.42
N GLY A 223 5.99 -38.80 -22.18
CA GLY A 223 7.17 -39.57 -21.74
C GLY A 223 8.55 -38.99 -22.06
N PHE A 224 8.69 -37.97 -22.90
CA PHE A 224 10.00 -37.39 -23.20
C PHE A 224 10.17 -36.03 -22.55
N ARG A 225 11.01 -35.98 -21.52
CA ARG A 225 11.51 -34.75 -20.88
C ARG A 225 13.00 -34.88 -20.73
N ASN A 226 13.74 -33.87 -21.19
CA ASN A 226 15.15 -33.81 -20.92
C ASN A 226 15.42 -32.83 -19.76
N ARG A 227 16.59 -32.94 -19.19
CA ARG A 227 17.13 -31.97 -18.23
C ARG A 227 18.41 -31.39 -18.79
N THR A 228 18.68 -30.14 -18.45
CA THR A 228 19.94 -29.47 -18.76
C THR A 228 20.72 -29.17 -17.50
N ALA A 229 22.02 -29.38 -17.54
CA ALA A 229 22.91 -29.04 -16.42
C ALA A 229 23.14 -27.52 -16.40
N VAL A 230 22.97 -26.92 -15.22
CA VAL A 230 23.24 -25.51 -14.98
C VAL A 230 24.20 -25.41 -13.79
N LEU A 231 25.39 -24.86 -14.05
CA LEU A 231 26.37 -24.55 -13.01
C LEU A 231 26.08 -23.14 -12.49
N PHE A 232 25.60 -23.08 -11.27
CA PHE A 232 25.32 -21.83 -10.56
C PHE A 232 26.59 -21.31 -9.86
N ASP A 233 26.76 -19.98 -9.90
CA ASP A 233 27.71 -19.23 -9.09
C ASP A 233 26.92 -18.50 -7.99
N ILE A 234 27.09 -18.96 -6.74
CA ILE A 234 26.26 -18.53 -5.61
C ILE A 234 27.11 -17.68 -4.68
N ALA A 235 26.85 -16.38 -4.68
CA ALA A 235 27.54 -15.44 -3.81
C ALA A 235 27.22 -15.71 -2.34
N PRO A 236 28.22 -15.81 -1.45
CA PRO A 236 27.96 -15.92 -0.02
C PRO A 236 27.31 -14.65 0.51
N SER A 237 26.46 -14.79 1.52
CA SER A 237 25.84 -13.68 2.23
C SER A 237 26.19 -13.68 3.71
N ARG A 238 26.11 -12.52 4.34
CA ARG A 238 26.42 -12.32 5.76
C ARG A 238 25.37 -11.47 6.42
N ASP A 239 25.20 -11.67 7.71
CA ASP A 239 24.37 -10.82 8.53
C ASP A 239 25.04 -9.47 8.75
N VAL A 240 24.39 -8.41 8.33
CA VAL A 240 24.80 -7.01 8.48
C VAL A 240 23.96 -6.38 9.56
N THR A 241 24.56 -5.87 10.60
CA THR A 241 23.84 -5.27 11.74
C THR A 241 23.28 -3.91 11.36
N ILE A 242 22.01 -3.70 11.62
CA ILE A 242 21.37 -2.39 11.51
C ILE A 242 21.55 -1.65 12.84
N ARG A 243 22.07 -0.44 12.77
CA ARG A 243 22.11 0.49 13.90
C ARG A 243 21.36 1.75 13.51
N VAL A 244 20.24 1.99 14.18
CA VAL A 244 19.37 3.12 13.86
C VAL A 244 18.91 3.83 15.12
N ARG A 245 19.14 5.14 15.14
CA ARG A 245 18.83 6.01 16.27
C ARG A 245 18.03 7.22 15.80
N ASP A 246 17.13 7.70 16.67
CA ASP A 246 16.42 8.95 16.43
C ASP A 246 17.36 10.18 16.57
N GLU A 247 16.80 11.37 16.41
CA GLU A 247 17.49 12.66 16.54
C GLU A 247 18.11 12.86 17.93
N ASN A 248 17.56 12.19 18.95
CA ASN A 248 18.01 12.25 20.35
C ASN A 248 19.03 11.13 20.69
N GLY A 249 19.37 10.26 19.72
CA GLY A 249 20.30 9.15 19.92
C GLY A 249 19.66 7.91 20.55
N ARG A 250 18.33 7.83 20.67
CA ARG A 250 17.62 6.66 21.22
C ARG A 250 17.48 5.60 20.13
N PRO A 251 17.65 4.31 20.48
CA PRO A 251 17.39 3.21 19.54
C PRO A 251 15.92 3.20 19.14
N VAL A 252 15.68 3.02 17.84
CA VAL A 252 14.32 3.00 17.27
C VAL A 252 14.16 1.91 16.22
N MET A 253 12.93 1.70 15.77
CA MET A 253 12.61 0.96 14.57
C MET A 253 12.47 1.93 13.40
N ALA A 254 12.97 1.51 12.21
CA ALA A 254 12.91 2.31 11.00
C ALA A 254 12.65 1.43 9.76
N SER A 255 12.25 2.05 8.67
CA SER A 255 12.11 1.43 7.36
C SER A 255 13.41 1.50 6.57
N PHE A 256 13.74 0.43 5.85
CA PHE A 256 14.94 0.34 5.01
C PHE A 256 14.57 -0.15 3.62
N ARG A 257 15.02 0.57 2.60
CA ARG A 257 15.03 0.09 1.20
C ARG A 257 16.48 -0.10 0.80
N ILE A 258 16.83 -1.33 0.43
CA ILE A 258 18.19 -1.74 0.10
C ILE A 258 18.20 -2.24 -1.33
N ARG A 259 18.96 -1.59 -2.22
CA ARG A 259 19.07 -1.95 -3.63
C ARG A 259 20.53 -2.06 -4.04
N ASP A 260 20.86 -3.05 -4.88
CA ASP A 260 22.17 -3.11 -5.51
C ASP A 260 22.27 -2.20 -6.75
N LYS A 261 23.43 -2.19 -7.42
CA LYS A 261 23.67 -1.40 -8.65
C LYS A 261 22.73 -1.74 -9.82
N ALA A 262 22.17 -2.95 -9.84
CA ALA A 262 21.21 -3.37 -10.86
C ALA A 262 19.76 -3.01 -10.48
N GLY A 263 19.54 -2.34 -9.35
CA GLY A 263 18.23 -1.98 -8.83
C GLY A 263 17.53 -3.12 -8.10
N ARG A 264 18.15 -4.27 -7.89
CA ARG A 264 17.56 -5.41 -7.20
C ARG A 264 17.40 -5.12 -5.72
N VAL A 265 16.20 -5.46 -5.20
CA VAL A 265 15.81 -5.19 -3.82
C VAL A 265 16.29 -6.31 -2.89
N TYR A 266 16.77 -5.95 -1.69
CA TYR A 266 17.25 -6.87 -0.66
C TYR A 266 16.51 -6.67 0.69
N PRO A 267 16.14 -7.75 1.38
CA PRO A 267 15.99 -9.10 0.84
C PRO A 267 15.11 -9.10 -0.39
N ALA A 268 15.28 -10.10 -1.27
CA ALA A 268 14.44 -10.21 -2.45
C ALA A 268 12.95 -10.20 -2.05
N ARG A 269 12.11 -9.48 -2.80
CA ARG A 269 10.67 -9.36 -2.49
C ARG A 269 9.95 -10.69 -2.62
N SER A 270 10.39 -11.51 -3.59
CA SER A 270 9.85 -12.86 -3.79
C SER A 270 9.89 -13.68 -2.51
N LYS A 271 8.76 -14.26 -2.15
CA LYS A 271 8.64 -15.18 -1.01
C LYS A 271 9.04 -14.58 0.34
N ARG A 272 8.95 -13.25 0.51
CA ARG A 272 9.06 -12.65 1.83
C ARG A 272 7.93 -13.16 2.71
N LEU A 273 8.28 -13.38 3.97
CA LEU A 273 7.33 -13.73 5.02
C LEU A 273 7.32 -12.63 6.07
N ALA A 274 6.18 -12.46 6.74
CA ALA A 274 6.08 -11.51 7.85
C ALA A 274 7.25 -11.66 8.83
N PRO A 275 7.79 -10.56 9.35
CA PRO A 275 7.27 -9.18 9.28
C PRO A 275 7.64 -8.43 8.00
N ASP A 276 8.37 -9.04 7.05
CA ASP A 276 8.76 -8.43 5.78
C ASP A 276 7.74 -8.76 4.71
N PHE A 277 6.98 -7.77 4.26
CA PHE A 277 5.96 -8.01 3.24
C PHE A 277 6.54 -7.98 1.83
N PHE A 278 6.00 -8.82 0.94
CA PHE A 278 6.46 -8.94 -0.44
C PHE A 278 5.89 -7.85 -1.36
N PHE A 279 4.78 -7.22 -0.98
CA PHE A 279 4.10 -6.25 -1.83
C PHE A 279 4.73 -4.84 -1.79
N HIS A 280 5.63 -4.54 -0.85
CA HIS A 280 6.41 -3.31 -0.86
C HIS A 280 7.91 -3.56 -0.74
N GLU A 281 8.74 -2.56 -1.07
CA GLU A 281 10.20 -2.74 -1.12
C GLU A 281 10.86 -2.69 0.26
N GLN A 282 10.37 -1.83 1.14
CA GLN A 282 10.99 -1.63 2.44
C GLN A 282 10.81 -2.83 3.36
N ILE A 283 11.74 -2.92 4.29
CA ILE A 283 11.68 -3.79 5.46
C ILE A 283 11.77 -2.93 6.70
N TYR A 284 11.29 -3.41 7.82
CA TYR A 284 11.36 -2.70 9.10
C TYR A 284 12.32 -3.41 10.05
N ARG A 285 13.33 -2.68 10.55
CA ARG A 285 14.33 -3.20 11.48
C ARG A 285 14.50 -2.27 12.68
N ALA A 286 14.59 -2.89 13.86
CA ALA A 286 15.00 -2.21 15.08
C ALA A 286 16.53 -2.07 15.15
N ASP A 287 16.99 -1.16 15.99
CA ASP A 287 18.42 -1.05 16.34
C ASP A 287 18.95 -2.38 16.89
N GLY A 288 20.04 -2.88 16.32
CA GLY A 288 20.67 -4.15 16.66
C GLY A 288 20.18 -5.37 15.87
N GLU A 289 19.09 -5.28 15.10
CA GLU A 289 18.67 -6.36 14.21
C GLU A 289 19.53 -6.44 12.97
N THR A 290 19.43 -7.53 12.22
CA THR A 290 20.27 -7.81 11.05
C THR A 290 19.47 -7.87 9.76
N VAL A 291 20.17 -7.69 8.65
CA VAL A 291 19.74 -8.03 7.31
C VAL A 291 20.84 -8.81 6.62
N ARG A 292 20.48 -9.88 5.91
CA ARG A 292 21.45 -10.71 5.20
C ARG A 292 21.75 -10.14 3.82
N LEU A 293 23.04 -9.82 3.55
CA LEU A 293 23.49 -9.21 2.31
C LEU A 293 24.76 -9.93 1.79
N PRO A 294 24.92 -10.09 0.46
CA PRO A 294 26.19 -10.49 -0.14
C PRO A 294 27.20 -9.32 -0.14
N ALA A 295 28.45 -9.63 -0.47
CA ALA A 295 29.41 -8.58 -0.83
C ALA A 295 28.93 -7.78 -2.04
N GLY A 296 29.15 -6.47 -2.03
CA GLY A 296 28.73 -5.58 -3.13
C GLY A 296 28.49 -4.15 -2.70
N GLU A 297 28.04 -3.34 -3.63
CA GLU A 297 27.66 -1.96 -3.40
C GLU A 297 26.11 -1.85 -3.40
N PHE A 298 25.59 -1.18 -2.37
CA PHE A 298 24.18 -1.03 -2.14
C PHE A 298 23.79 0.44 -1.94
N THR A 299 22.68 0.83 -2.53
CA THR A 299 21.98 2.06 -2.18
C THR A 299 20.98 1.74 -1.08
N VAL A 300 21.21 2.29 0.11
CA VAL A 300 20.35 2.09 1.29
C VAL A 300 19.63 3.38 1.62
N THR A 301 18.29 3.34 1.62
CA THR A 301 17.45 4.45 2.09
C THR A 301 16.83 4.04 3.43
N CYS A 302 17.11 4.84 4.46
CA CYS A 302 16.53 4.70 5.79
C CYS A 302 15.52 5.83 6.05
N GLY A 303 14.33 5.49 6.58
CA GLY A 303 13.27 6.44 6.93
C GLY A 303 12.46 5.98 8.13
N ARG A 304 11.66 6.90 8.71
CA ARG A 304 10.78 6.58 9.85
C ARG A 304 9.49 7.42 9.80
N GLY A 305 8.65 7.11 8.82
CA GLY A 305 7.42 7.86 8.57
C GLY A 305 7.66 9.27 7.98
N PRO A 306 6.57 10.00 7.69
CA PRO A 306 6.63 11.26 6.95
C PRO A 306 7.21 12.43 7.77
N GLU A 307 7.28 12.31 9.08
CA GLU A 307 7.84 13.36 9.97
C GLU A 307 9.37 13.36 10.00
N TYR A 308 10.00 12.34 9.37
CA TYR A 308 11.45 12.21 9.26
C TYR A 308 11.91 12.41 7.82
N ILE A 309 13.08 13.01 7.67
CA ILE A 309 13.72 13.13 6.36
C ILE A 309 14.42 11.81 6.05
N PRO A 310 14.04 11.09 4.97
CA PRO A 310 14.73 9.88 4.58
C PRO A 310 16.19 10.17 4.24
N GLU A 311 17.09 9.29 4.67
CA GLU A 311 18.51 9.37 4.35
C GLU A 311 18.87 8.25 3.37
N THR A 312 19.51 8.60 2.25
CA THR A 312 20.00 7.64 1.26
C THR A 312 21.52 7.67 1.22
N ARG A 313 22.15 6.50 1.33
CA ARG A 313 23.60 6.31 1.22
C ARG A 313 23.95 5.17 0.28
N VAL A 314 25.10 5.32 -0.38
CA VAL A 314 25.76 4.22 -1.07
C VAL A 314 26.78 3.60 -0.12
N VAL A 315 26.66 2.31 0.11
CA VAL A 315 27.53 1.54 1.02
C VAL A 315 28.15 0.37 0.27
N SER A 316 29.45 0.14 0.50
CA SER A 316 30.18 -1.01 -0.03
C SER A 316 30.43 -2.01 1.08
N LEU A 317 30.02 -3.26 0.86
CA LEU A 317 30.23 -4.40 1.76
C LEU A 317 31.24 -5.34 1.13
N ASP A 318 32.28 -5.64 1.86
CA ASP A 318 33.34 -6.58 1.41
C ASP A 318 33.02 -8.06 1.73
N GLY A 319 31.88 -8.32 2.38
CA GLY A 319 31.46 -9.64 2.82
C GLY A 319 32.11 -10.12 4.11
N SER A 320 32.83 -9.23 4.82
CA SER A 320 33.42 -9.55 6.14
C SER A 320 32.33 -9.70 7.21
N ALA A 321 32.62 -10.48 8.24
CA ALA A 321 31.76 -10.60 9.41
C ALA A 321 31.80 -9.31 10.24
N GLY A 322 30.64 -8.94 10.85
CA GLY A 322 30.54 -7.77 11.74
C GLY A 322 30.30 -6.45 11.02
N ALA A 323 29.99 -6.46 9.72
CA ALA A 323 29.55 -5.26 9.00
C ALA A 323 28.28 -4.67 9.63
N ALA A 324 28.22 -3.33 9.66
CA ALA A 324 27.07 -2.61 10.19
C ALA A 324 26.65 -1.45 9.29
N LEU A 325 25.35 -1.15 9.29
CA LEU A 325 24.74 0.02 8.65
C LEU A 325 24.28 0.96 9.77
N ASP A 326 24.96 2.09 9.93
CA ASP A 326 24.69 3.06 11.00
C ASP A 326 23.91 4.25 10.44
N PHE A 327 22.73 4.55 11.03
CA PHE A 327 21.88 5.67 10.67
C PHE A 327 21.48 6.48 11.90
N LYS A 328 21.57 7.80 11.80
CA LYS A 328 20.99 8.75 12.76
C LYS A 328 19.90 9.53 12.03
N LEU A 329 18.65 9.26 12.38
CA LEU A 329 17.50 9.87 11.74
C LEU A 329 17.41 11.36 12.08
N ARG A 330 16.86 12.13 11.14
CA ARG A 330 16.60 13.56 11.30
C ARG A 330 15.11 13.83 11.16
N ARG A 331 14.51 14.29 12.26
CA ARG A 331 13.11 14.71 12.29
C ARG A 331 13.00 16.15 11.78
N TRP A 332 12.06 16.45 10.88
CA TRP A 332 11.84 17.82 10.42
C TRP A 332 10.71 18.51 11.18
N ILE A 333 9.75 17.74 11.71
CA ILE A 333 8.68 18.22 12.57
C ILE A 333 8.38 17.17 13.65
N ASP A 334 8.04 17.64 14.87
CA ASP A 334 7.71 16.77 16.01
C ASP A 334 6.31 17.10 16.55
N PRO A 335 5.22 16.61 15.92
CA PRO A 335 3.86 16.83 16.38
C PRO A 335 3.60 16.29 17.81
N PRO A 336 4.07 15.07 18.21
CA PRO A 336 3.86 14.58 19.57
C PRO A 336 4.39 15.48 20.67
N SER A 337 5.54 16.15 20.46
CA SER A 337 6.08 17.12 21.44
C SER A 337 5.18 18.35 21.63
N ARG A 338 4.22 18.55 20.72
CA ARG A 338 3.24 19.63 20.73
C ARG A 338 1.83 19.16 21.08
N GLY A 339 1.68 17.92 21.57
CA GLY A 339 0.40 17.32 21.92
C GLY A 339 -0.41 16.76 20.74
N TRP A 340 0.18 16.68 19.52
CA TRP A 340 -0.49 16.17 18.33
C TRP A 340 -0.05 14.74 18.04
N PHE A 341 -0.96 13.79 18.20
CA PHE A 341 -0.71 12.36 18.04
C PHE A 341 -1.31 11.82 16.74
N SER A 342 -0.44 11.29 15.87
CA SER A 342 -0.85 10.72 14.59
C SER A 342 -1.56 9.39 14.76
N GLY A 343 -2.53 9.09 13.92
CA GLY A 343 -3.18 7.79 13.88
C GLY A 343 -3.72 7.46 12.49
N ASP A 344 -3.60 6.19 12.14
CA ASP A 344 -4.27 5.59 11.01
C ASP A 344 -5.36 4.67 11.55
N HIS A 345 -6.61 5.03 11.31
CA HIS A 345 -7.73 4.30 11.88
C HIS A 345 -8.20 3.15 11.01
N HIS A 346 -7.51 2.87 9.89
CA HIS A 346 -7.92 1.83 8.96
C HIS A 346 -6.72 1.07 8.40
N ILE A 347 -6.34 0.02 9.12
CA ILE A 347 -5.27 -0.90 8.76
C ILE A 347 -5.82 -2.32 8.78
N HIS A 348 -5.47 -3.15 7.80
CA HIS A 348 -5.79 -4.58 7.79
C HIS A 348 -4.55 -5.43 8.04
N ALA A 349 -4.63 -6.33 9.00
CA ALA A 349 -3.63 -7.37 9.24
C ALA A 349 -3.92 -8.65 8.46
N ALA A 350 -5.11 -8.74 7.82
CA ALA A 350 -5.56 -9.90 7.05
C ALA A 350 -6.68 -9.50 6.08
N GLY A 351 -7.15 -10.44 5.29
CA GLY A 351 -8.31 -10.30 4.40
C GLY A 351 -7.94 -9.94 2.97
N CYS A 352 -6.90 -9.16 2.75
CA CYS A 352 -6.44 -8.76 1.43
C CYS A 352 -5.62 -9.85 0.74
N SER A 353 -5.65 -9.87 -0.59
CA SER A 353 -4.81 -10.74 -1.42
C SER A 353 -3.30 -10.48 -1.29
N HIS A 354 -2.91 -9.43 -0.56
CA HIS A 354 -1.54 -9.10 -0.22
C HIS A 354 -0.92 -10.07 0.78
N TYR A 355 -1.72 -10.82 1.53
CA TYR A 355 -1.21 -11.79 2.49
C TYR A 355 -1.16 -13.18 1.86
N GLU A 356 -0.11 -13.97 2.20
CA GLU A 356 0.05 -15.34 1.70
C GLU A 356 -1.14 -16.22 2.09
N SER A 357 -1.62 -16.05 3.34
CA SER A 357 -2.88 -16.62 3.83
C SER A 357 -3.85 -15.47 4.14
N PRO A 358 -4.65 -15.01 3.16
CA PRO A 358 -5.50 -13.83 3.36
C PRO A 358 -6.46 -13.95 4.53
N THR A 359 -7.00 -15.15 4.79
CA THR A 359 -7.94 -15.38 5.89
C THR A 359 -7.29 -15.19 7.26
N GLU A 360 -6.02 -15.59 7.40
CA GLU A 360 -5.30 -15.56 8.66
C GLU A 360 -4.49 -14.27 8.83
N GLY A 361 -3.81 -13.83 7.74
CA GLY A 361 -2.98 -12.65 7.71
C GLY A 361 -1.74 -12.73 8.60
N VAL A 362 -1.50 -11.67 9.35
CA VAL A 362 -0.30 -11.52 10.18
C VAL A 362 -0.67 -11.24 11.64
N ARG A 363 0.29 -11.48 12.54
CA ARG A 363 0.10 -11.29 13.99
C ARG A 363 0.25 -9.83 14.41
N PRO A 364 -0.26 -9.46 15.60
CA PRO A 364 -0.11 -8.12 16.15
C PRO A 364 1.34 -7.64 16.23
N GLU A 365 2.27 -8.53 16.57
CA GLU A 365 3.70 -8.22 16.66
C GLU A 365 4.28 -7.77 15.31
N ASP A 366 3.82 -8.35 14.21
CA ASP A 366 4.28 -8.00 12.87
C ASP A 366 3.72 -6.66 12.42
N MET A 367 2.41 -6.39 12.65
CA MET A 367 1.81 -5.08 12.34
C MET A 367 2.39 -3.97 13.20
N MET A 368 2.69 -4.23 14.47
CA MET A 368 3.31 -3.23 15.35
C MET A 368 4.67 -2.76 14.84
N ARG A 369 5.42 -3.60 14.13
CA ARG A 369 6.69 -3.18 13.49
C ARG A 369 6.48 -2.09 12.46
N HIS A 370 5.41 -2.18 11.69
CA HIS A 370 5.04 -1.15 10.71
C HIS A 370 4.61 0.15 11.40
N VAL A 371 3.78 0.07 12.44
CA VAL A 371 3.36 1.22 13.25
C VAL A 371 4.57 1.94 13.86
N LEU A 372 5.49 1.20 14.48
CA LEU A 372 6.72 1.74 15.07
C LEU A 372 7.67 2.33 14.03
N GLY A 373 7.84 1.62 12.91
CA GLY A 373 8.73 2.02 11.82
C GLY A 373 8.25 3.24 11.05
N GLU A 374 6.95 3.54 11.10
CA GLU A 374 6.34 4.74 10.51
C GLU A 374 6.07 5.85 11.55
N ALA A 375 6.59 5.70 12.77
CA ALA A 375 6.41 6.65 13.89
C ALA A 375 4.93 7.01 14.13
N LEU A 376 4.02 6.08 13.92
CA LEU A 376 2.59 6.27 14.09
C LEU A 376 2.21 6.11 15.56
N SER A 377 1.43 7.04 16.11
CA SER A 377 1.03 6.99 17.52
C SER A 377 -0.15 6.03 17.76
N VAL A 378 -1.03 5.88 16.78
CA VAL A 378 -2.18 4.96 16.84
C VAL A 378 -2.31 4.19 15.53
N GLY A 379 -2.29 2.86 15.60
CA GLY A 379 -2.66 1.98 14.51
C GLY A 379 -3.92 1.20 14.89
N SER A 380 -5.06 1.48 14.22
CA SER A 380 -6.27 0.70 14.41
C SER A 380 -6.34 -0.39 13.35
N VAL A 381 -6.14 -1.63 13.78
CA VAL A 381 -6.27 -2.80 12.91
C VAL A 381 -7.74 -3.20 12.87
N LEU A 382 -8.34 -3.13 11.69
CA LEU A 382 -9.73 -3.45 11.50
C LEU A 382 -9.89 -4.89 11.02
N ASN A 383 -10.61 -5.67 11.80
CA ASN A 383 -11.10 -6.96 11.36
C ASN A 383 -12.23 -6.75 10.32
N TRP A 384 -12.38 -7.64 9.34
CA TRP A 384 -13.39 -7.53 8.30
C TRP A 384 -13.74 -8.88 7.68
N GLY A 385 -14.78 -8.96 6.86
CA GLY A 385 -15.40 -10.18 6.38
C GLY A 385 -14.47 -11.36 6.06
N PRO A 386 -13.50 -11.24 5.14
CA PRO A 386 -12.64 -12.37 4.76
C PRO A 386 -11.80 -12.95 5.90
N SER A 387 -11.46 -12.12 6.90
CA SER A 387 -10.62 -12.52 8.04
C SER A 387 -11.37 -12.58 9.38
N TYR A 388 -12.67 -12.26 9.39
CA TYR A 388 -13.45 -12.04 10.61
C TYR A 388 -13.28 -13.14 11.65
N TYR A 389 -13.45 -14.42 11.26
CA TYR A 389 -13.43 -15.54 12.18
C TYR A 389 -12.03 -15.86 12.72
N HIS A 390 -10.98 -15.58 11.97
CA HIS A 390 -9.61 -15.80 12.42
C HIS A 390 -9.09 -14.62 13.26
N GLN A 391 -9.20 -13.41 12.75
CA GLN A 391 -8.63 -12.21 13.37
C GLN A 391 -9.37 -11.77 14.64
N ARG A 392 -10.62 -12.22 14.84
CA ARG A 392 -11.39 -11.94 16.06
C ARG A 392 -10.68 -12.37 17.35
N GLN A 393 -9.76 -13.33 17.27
CA GLN A 393 -8.96 -13.75 18.43
C GLN A 393 -8.08 -12.64 19.01
N TYR A 394 -7.78 -11.59 18.22
CA TYR A 394 -6.98 -10.45 18.63
C TYR A 394 -7.82 -9.26 19.12
N PHE A 395 -9.14 -9.37 19.03
CA PHE A 395 -10.05 -8.36 19.57
C PHE A 395 -10.21 -8.53 21.08
N GLU A 396 -9.74 -7.56 21.85
CA GLU A 396 -9.75 -7.61 23.32
C GLU A 396 -10.54 -6.44 23.96
N ALA A 397 -11.15 -5.55 23.17
CA ALA A 397 -11.80 -4.31 23.59
C ALA A 397 -10.87 -3.36 24.39
N GLN A 398 -9.56 -3.53 24.26
CA GLN A 398 -8.50 -2.74 24.89
C GLN A 398 -7.28 -2.70 23.96
N ASP A 399 -6.29 -1.85 24.30
CA ASP A 399 -5.05 -1.78 23.55
C ASP A 399 -4.33 -3.12 23.58
N ASN A 400 -3.86 -3.59 22.44
CA ASN A 400 -3.15 -4.85 22.36
C ASN A 400 -1.85 -4.79 23.17
N LYS A 401 -1.45 -5.92 23.75
CA LYS A 401 -0.25 -6.06 24.61
C LYS A 401 1.07 -5.62 23.97
N VAL A 402 1.14 -5.56 22.64
CA VAL A 402 2.33 -5.09 21.92
C VAL A 402 2.46 -3.56 21.89
N SER A 403 1.45 -2.84 22.36
CA SER A 403 1.43 -1.38 22.46
C SER A 403 2.52 -0.87 23.40
N THR A 404 2.98 0.34 23.12
CA THR A 404 3.92 1.10 23.97
C THR A 404 3.25 2.39 24.43
N SER A 405 3.89 3.17 25.32
CA SER A 405 3.38 4.48 25.73
C SER A 405 3.34 5.53 24.60
N ALA A 406 4.06 5.30 23.50
CA ALA A 406 4.18 6.23 22.37
C ALA A 406 3.46 5.75 21.10
N SER A 407 3.15 4.48 21.02
CA SER A 407 2.49 3.86 19.85
C SER A 407 1.54 2.76 20.30
N LEU A 408 0.28 2.91 19.98
CA LEU A 408 -0.80 2.01 20.36
C LEU A 408 -1.24 1.18 19.15
N LEU A 409 -1.51 -0.10 19.37
CA LEU A 409 -2.17 -0.99 18.43
C LEU A 409 -3.47 -1.48 19.03
N ARG A 410 -4.57 -1.37 18.30
CA ARG A 410 -5.87 -1.86 18.74
C ARG A 410 -6.60 -2.55 17.61
N TYR A 411 -7.31 -3.64 17.94
CA TYR A 411 -8.17 -4.33 16.99
C TYR A 411 -9.60 -3.86 17.17
N ASP A 412 -10.20 -3.40 16.06
CA ASP A 412 -11.59 -2.97 15.96
C ASP A 412 -12.23 -3.61 14.71
N LEU A 413 -13.26 -3.02 14.11
CA LEU A 413 -14.04 -3.63 13.04
C LEU A 413 -14.29 -2.65 11.88
N GLU A 414 -14.09 -3.15 10.66
CA GLU A 414 -14.69 -2.62 9.44
C GLU A 414 -15.82 -3.53 8.98
N VAL A 415 -16.97 -2.96 8.72
CA VAL A 415 -18.10 -3.68 8.11
C VAL A 415 -17.94 -3.68 6.59
N SER A 416 -17.08 -4.58 6.12
CA SER A 416 -16.76 -4.83 4.72
C SER A 416 -16.78 -6.33 4.48
N GLY A 417 -17.38 -6.80 3.39
CA GLY A 417 -17.67 -8.22 3.19
C GLY A 417 -18.84 -8.75 4.01
N PHE A 418 -19.65 -7.86 4.57
CA PHE A 418 -20.90 -8.11 5.29
C PHE A 418 -22.10 -7.82 4.37
N PRO A 419 -23.33 -8.22 4.75
CA PRO A 419 -24.51 -7.97 3.92
C PRO A 419 -24.76 -6.49 3.62
N SER A 420 -24.45 -5.57 4.55
CA SER A 420 -24.61 -4.12 4.39
C SER A 420 -23.55 -3.45 3.54
N SER A 421 -22.42 -4.07 3.27
CA SER A 421 -21.23 -3.45 2.62
C SER A 421 -21.53 -2.75 1.28
N HIS A 422 -22.63 -3.11 0.64
CA HIS A 422 -23.05 -2.43 -0.58
C HIS A 422 -23.58 -1.00 -0.34
N CYS A 423 -24.01 -0.67 0.88
CA CYS A 423 -24.48 0.67 1.26
C CYS A 423 -23.31 1.64 1.50
N GLY A 424 -22.25 1.12 2.05
CA GLY A 424 -20.97 1.76 2.35
C GLY A 424 -20.15 0.85 3.23
N HIS A 425 -18.83 1.02 3.24
CA HIS A 425 -18.01 0.39 4.27
C HIS A 425 -17.97 1.30 5.48
N ILE A 426 -18.20 0.76 6.66
CA ILE A 426 -18.22 1.54 7.90
C ILE A 426 -17.15 1.05 8.88
N VAL A 427 -16.47 2.02 9.49
CA VAL A 427 -15.43 1.82 10.50
C VAL A 427 -16.05 2.02 11.89
N LEU A 428 -15.84 1.04 12.76
CA LEU A 428 -16.37 1.03 14.12
C LEU A 428 -15.20 0.95 15.12
N LEU A 429 -14.76 2.13 15.61
CA LEU A 429 -13.63 2.24 16.53
C LEU A 429 -14.08 2.15 17.98
N ARG A 430 -13.24 1.58 18.84
CA ARG A 430 -13.47 1.47 20.28
C ARG A 430 -14.71 0.65 20.63
N LEU A 431 -14.95 -0.43 19.88
CA LEU A 431 -16.00 -1.39 20.22
C LEU A 431 -15.71 -2.10 21.56
N LYS A 432 -16.76 -2.45 22.29
CA LYS A 432 -16.70 -3.32 23.46
C LYS A 432 -17.01 -4.78 23.10
N ASN A 433 -17.81 -4.96 22.07
CA ASN A 433 -18.15 -6.25 21.49
C ASN A 433 -18.22 -6.09 19.97
N GLN A 434 -17.61 -6.99 19.23
CA GLN A 434 -17.63 -6.99 17.77
C GLN A 434 -18.74 -7.83 17.15
N ASP A 435 -19.53 -8.56 17.97
CA ASP A 435 -20.61 -9.41 17.49
C ASP A 435 -21.95 -8.65 17.53
N TYR A 436 -22.65 -8.58 16.39
CA TYR A 436 -23.96 -7.92 16.30
C TYR A 436 -25.02 -8.73 17.05
N PRO A 437 -25.88 -8.10 17.87
CA PRO A 437 -26.88 -8.81 18.65
C PRO A 437 -27.84 -9.66 17.82
N GLY A 438 -27.98 -10.94 18.20
CA GLY A 438 -28.87 -11.90 17.53
C GLY A 438 -28.29 -12.57 16.31
N ALA A 439 -27.10 -12.16 15.83
CA ALA A 439 -26.37 -12.83 14.74
C ALA A 439 -25.36 -13.84 15.29
N THR A 440 -25.27 -15.02 14.68
CA THR A 440 -24.28 -16.05 15.00
C THR A 440 -23.12 -16.07 13.99
N LYS A 441 -23.33 -15.46 12.83
CA LYS A 441 -22.37 -15.33 11.74
C LYS A 441 -22.58 -14.01 10.99
N ILE A 442 -21.57 -13.56 10.25
CA ILE A 442 -21.60 -12.25 9.59
C ILE A 442 -22.69 -12.15 8.52
N GLU A 443 -23.08 -13.25 7.89
CA GLU A 443 -24.13 -13.30 6.88
C GLU A 443 -25.55 -13.03 7.45
N GLU A 444 -25.70 -12.99 8.77
CA GLU A 444 -26.95 -12.70 9.46
C GLU A 444 -27.04 -11.24 9.94
N TRP A 445 -26.03 -10.44 9.66
CA TRP A 445 -26.04 -9.02 10.01
C TRP A 445 -27.03 -8.23 9.13
N PRO A 446 -27.42 -7.03 9.55
CA PRO A 446 -28.27 -6.16 8.75
C PRO A 446 -27.73 -5.96 7.34
N THR A 447 -28.63 -5.74 6.37
CA THR A 447 -28.28 -5.54 4.95
C THR A 447 -28.16 -4.05 4.58
N TRP A 448 -28.11 -3.15 5.56
CA TRP A 448 -27.91 -1.70 5.43
C TRP A 448 -27.23 -1.14 6.69
N ASP A 449 -26.67 0.08 6.64
CA ASP A 449 -25.67 0.50 7.61
C ASP A 449 -26.24 1.10 8.89
N LEU A 450 -27.37 1.84 8.82
CA LEU A 450 -27.92 2.59 9.95
C LEU A 450 -28.15 1.75 11.23
N PRO A 451 -28.70 0.52 11.19
CA PRO A 451 -28.86 -0.30 12.40
C PRO A 451 -27.52 -0.64 13.06
N ILE A 452 -26.49 -0.90 12.22
CA ILE A 452 -25.16 -1.27 12.68
C ILE A 452 -24.47 -0.06 13.34
N LEU A 453 -24.56 1.10 12.72
CA LEU A 453 -24.04 2.35 13.28
C LEU A 453 -24.67 2.68 14.64
N LYS A 454 -26.00 2.56 14.75
CA LYS A 454 -26.72 2.77 16.01
C LYS A 454 -26.30 1.77 17.09
N TRP A 455 -26.16 0.52 16.73
CA TRP A 455 -25.67 -0.51 17.67
C TRP A 455 -24.24 -0.20 18.15
N ALA A 456 -23.33 0.14 17.26
CA ALA A 456 -21.96 0.47 17.64
C ALA A 456 -21.91 1.71 18.54
N LYS A 457 -22.67 2.78 18.20
CA LYS A 457 -22.77 3.98 19.05
C LYS A 457 -23.35 3.68 20.43
N SER A 458 -24.27 2.74 20.57
CA SER A 458 -24.82 2.32 21.87
C SER A 458 -23.76 1.75 22.81
N GLN A 459 -22.64 1.27 22.27
CA GLN A 459 -21.47 0.80 23.03
C GLN A 459 -20.48 1.93 23.38
N GLY A 460 -20.68 3.14 22.86
CA GLY A 460 -19.77 4.27 22.97
C GLY A 460 -18.69 4.30 21.89
N ALA A 461 -18.82 3.48 20.84
CA ALA A 461 -17.93 3.48 19.70
C ALA A 461 -17.92 4.82 18.96
N VAL A 462 -16.82 5.10 18.26
CA VAL A 462 -16.69 6.21 17.31
C VAL A 462 -16.80 5.62 15.92
N VAL A 463 -17.78 6.08 15.14
CA VAL A 463 -18.18 5.41 13.90
C VAL A 463 -18.13 6.35 12.71
N GLY A 464 -17.71 5.82 11.56
CA GLY A 464 -17.62 6.59 10.32
C GLY A 464 -17.60 5.72 9.08
N PHE A 465 -17.51 6.37 7.93
CA PHE A 465 -17.40 5.70 6.64
C PHE A 465 -15.95 5.62 6.17
N ALA A 466 -15.59 4.48 5.58
CA ALA A 466 -14.27 4.19 5.02
C ALA A 466 -14.20 4.59 3.53
N HIS A 467 -12.96 4.81 3.04
CA HIS A 467 -12.65 5.14 1.62
C HIS A 467 -13.76 5.90 0.93
N SER A 468 -14.09 7.00 1.56
CA SER A 468 -15.34 7.76 1.35
C SER A 468 -15.62 8.16 -0.10
N GLY A 469 -14.58 8.31 -0.93
CA GLY A 469 -14.73 8.75 -2.33
C GLY A 469 -15.30 7.69 -3.29
N PHE A 470 -15.37 6.41 -2.92
CA PHE A 470 -15.87 5.38 -3.83
C PHE A 470 -17.37 5.48 -4.06
N GLY A 471 -17.77 5.53 -5.33
CA GLY A 471 -19.16 5.77 -5.74
C GLY A 471 -19.56 7.24 -5.74
N LEU A 472 -18.65 8.14 -5.34
CA LEU A 472 -18.88 9.59 -5.26
C LEU A 472 -17.99 10.39 -6.24
N GLN A 473 -17.45 9.72 -7.27
CA GLN A 473 -16.59 10.36 -8.27
C GLN A 473 -17.28 11.54 -8.95
N LEU A 474 -16.52 12.60 -9.12
CA LEU A 474 -16.96 13.85 -9.74
C LEU A 474 -16.25 14.07 -11.07
N PRO A 475 -16.89 14.71 -12.06
CA PRO A 475 -16.26 14.99 -13.34
C PRO A 475 -15.26 16.15 -13.28
N SER A 476 -15.30 16.97 -12.23
CA SER A 476 -14.33 18.04 -11.99
C SER A 476 -13.94 18.12 -10.51
N PRO A 477 -12.75 18.66 -10.19
CA PRO A 477 -12.27 18.78 -8.82
C PRO A 477 -12.83 20.00 -8.05
N ASP A 478 -13.79 20.74 -8.64
CA ASP A 478 -14.37 21.92 -8.03
C ASP A 478 -15.15 21.57 -6.76
N LEU A 479 -15.02 22.38 -5.72
CA LEU A 479 -15.67 22.21 -4.42
C LEU A 479 -16.35 23.50 -3.96
N PRO A 480 -17.63 23.46 -3.49
CA PRO A 480 -18.57 22.34 -3.62
C PRO A 480 -19.01 22.12 -5.06
N ASN A 481 -19.15 20.87 -5.49
CA ASN A 481 -19.63 20.48 -6.80
C ASN A 481 -21.08 20.01 -6.71
N TYR A 482 -21.95 20.53 -7.58
CA TYR A 482 -23.39 20.26 -7.55
C TYR A 482 -23.85 19.19 -8.53
N GLN A 483 -22.92 18.54 -9.25
CA GLN A 483 -23.24 17.36 -10.05
C GLN A 483 -23.50 16.17 -9.13
N MET A 484 -24.46 15.33 -9.52
CA MET A 484 -24.85 14.17 -8.71
C MET A 484 -23.90 13.00 -9.02
N PRO A 485 -23.15 12.51 -8.05
CA PRO A 485 -22.36 11.30 -8.22
C PRO A 485 -23.24 10.04 -8.29
N PRO A 486 -22.69 8.91 -8.76
CA PRO A 486 -23.50 7.72 -9.04
C PRO A 486 -24.03 6.99 -7.81
N PHE A 487 -23.41 7.08 -6.63
CA PHE A 487 -23.74 6.34 -5.40
C PHE A 487 -23.74 4.80 -5.56
N ASN A 488 -22.92 4.29 -6.46
CA ASN A 488 -22.97 2.90 -6.93
C ASN A 488 -21.86 2.00 -6.39
N SER A 489 -21.12 2.42 -5.37
CA SER A 489 -19.99 1.69 -4.81
C SER A 489 -20.04 1.64 -3.27
N ILE A 490 -18.89 1.44 -2.64
CA ILE A 490 -18.71 1.04 -1.24
C ILE A 490 -18.22 2.17 -0.32
N GLY A 491 -18.04 3.39 -0.84
CA GLY A 491 -17.63 4.54 -0.02
C GLY A 491 -18.78 5.14 0.79
N ALA A 492 -18.70 6.41 1.15
CA ALA A 492 -19.66 7.10 2.01
C ALA A 492 -21.03 7.33 1.31
N ASN A 493 -21.64 6.27 0.78
CA ASN A 493 -22.87 6.37 -0.01
C ASN A 493 -24.10 6.52 0.89
N GLU A 494 -24.34 5.63 1.87
CA GLU A 494 -25.47 5.76 2.79
C GLU A 494 -25.26 6.89 3.82
N TYR A 495 -24.02 7.40 3.96
CA TYR A 495 -23.71 8.55 4.81
C TYR A 495 -24.71 9.70 4.71
N ILE A 496 -25.20 9.99 3.50
CA ILE A 496 -26.18 11.07 3.26
C ILE A 496 -27.49 10.88 4.03
N VAL A 497 -27.83 9.64 4.35
CA VAL A 497 -29.00 9.26 5.15
C VAL A 497 -28.62 9.19 6.62
N ASP A 498 -27.55 8.54 6.96
CA ASP A 498 -27.16 8.22 8.33
C ASP A 498 -26.77 9.46 9.13
N VAL A 499 -26.18 10.46 8.47
CA VAL A 499 -25.91 11.78 9.08
C VAL A 499 -27.20 12.48 9.50
N ALA A 500 -28.29 12.27 8.76
CA ALA A 500 -29.61 12.81 9.11
C ALA A 500 -30.26 12.12 10.33
N HIS A 501 -29.72 10.99 10.75
CA HIS A 501 -30.09 10.26 11.97
C HIS A 501 -29.11 10.47 13.13
N ASP A 502 -28.15 11.39 12.99
CA ASP A 502 -27.06 11.64 13.96
C ASP A 502 -26.27 10.35 14.30
N ALA A 503 -26.21 9.41 13.34
CA ALA A 503 -25.62 8.08 13.50
C ALA A 503 -24.13 8.01 13.11
N VAL A 504 -23.54 9.05 12.54
CA VAL A 504 -22.17 9.09 12.02
C VAL A 504 -21.37 10.16 12.73
N ASP A 505 -20.16 9.81 13.20
CA ASP A 505 -19.23 10.75 13.83
C ASP A 505 -18.25 11.35 12.80
N PHE A 506 -17.76 10.54 11.84
CA PHE A 506 -16.81 11.01 10.82
C PHE A 506 -17.01 10.37 9.45
N ILE A 507 -16.40 11.00 8.46
CA ILE A 507 -16.14 10.42 7.13
C ILE A 507 -14.62 10.38 6.93
N SER A 508 -14.13 9.36 6.21
CA SER A 508 -12.71 9.22 5.96
C SER A 508 -12.20 10.09 4.83
N ALA A 509 -10.91 10.31 4.82
CA ALA A 509 -10.17 11.01 3.78
C ALA A 509 -8.74 10.50 3.67
N VAL A 510 -8.06 10.88 2.59
CA VAL A 510 -6.65 10.72 2.25
C VAL A 510 -6.35 9.49 1.38
N ASP A 511 -7.13 8.44 1.43
CA ASP A 511 -6.90 7.22 0.63
C ASP A 511 -7.59 7.22 -0.74
N THR A 512 -8.57 8.11 -0.96
CA THR A 512 -9.26 8.31 -2.24
C THR A 512 -9.12 9.75 -2.76
N PRO A 513 -9.58 10.11 -3.98
CA PRO A 513 -9.45 11.46 -4.50
C PRO A 513 -10.20 12.50 -3.64
N TYR A 514 -9.48 13.54 -3.21
CA TYR A 514 -9.97 14.56 -2.28
C TYR A 514 -11.32 15.21 -2.68
N ALA A 515 -11.55 15.40 -3.98
CA ALA A 515 -12.77 16.02 -4.45
C ALA A 515 -14.01 15.15 -4.15
N SER A 516 -13.89 13.83 -4.32
CA SER A 516 -14.97 12.88 -4.05
C SER A 516 -15.29 12.78 -2.54
N GLU A 517 -14.26 12.79 -1.70
CA GLU A 517 -14.39 12.72 -0.24
C GLU A 517 -14.98 14.00 0.34
N LEU A 518 -14.39 15.16 0.00
CA LEU A 518 -14.76 16.43 0.59
C LEU A 518 -16.11 16.97 0.11
N ASN A 519 -16.57 16.61 -1.09
CA ASN A 519 -17.77 17.20 -1.66
C ASN A 519 -19.04 16.86 -0.86
N ILE A 520 -19.29 15.59 -0.60
CA ILE A 520 -20.46 15.16 0.17
C ILE A 520 -20.41 15.72 1.59
N TRP A 521 -19.22 15.74 2.20
CA TRP A 521 -19.01 16.30 3.52
C TRP A 521 -19.32 17.81 3.56
N TYR A 522 -18.84 18.60 2.57
CA TYR A 522 -19.11 20.02 2.49
C TYR A 522 -20.60 20.33 2.32
N HIS A 523 -21.32 19.53 1.53
CA HIS A 523 -22.77 19.70 1.38
C HIS A 523 -23.49 19.45 2.70
N THR A 524 -23.14 18.44 3.46
CA THR A 524 -23.77 18.16 4.75
C THR A 524 -23.39 19.20 5.82
N LEU A 525 -22.15 19.68 5.84
CA LEU A 525 -21.74 20.80 6.69
C LEU A 525 -22.54 22.09 6.38
N ASN A 526 -22.79 22.37 5.10
CA ASN A 526 -23.63 23.51 4.67
C ASN A 526 -25.10 23.39 5.12
N CYS A 527 -25.55 22.15 5.35
CA CYS A 527 -26.85 21.85 5.94
C CYS A 527 -26.89 22.02 7.47
N GLY A 528 -25.71 22.16 8.10
CA GLY A 528 -25.55 22.31 9.55
C GLY A 528 -25.31 21.01 10.32
N PHE A 529 -25.00 19.92 9.64
CA PHE A 529 -24.49 18.73 10.31
C PHE A 529 -23.05 18.94 10.78
N THR A 530 -22.65 18.26 11.84
CA THR A 530 -21.37 18.48 12.52
C THR A 530 -20.42 17.28 12.42
N THR A 531 -20.58 16.46 11.41
CA THR A 531 -19.71 15.30 11.14
C THR A 531 -18.27 15.73 10.91
N ARG A 532 -17.34 14.92 11.35
CA ARG A 532 -15.88 15.18 11.28
C ARG A 532 -15.24 14.50 10.07
N VAL A 533 -13.97 14.84 9.82
CA VAL A 533 -13.14 14.13 8.87
C VAL A 533 -11.99 13.44 9.62
N SER A 534 -11.65 12.21 9.22
CA SER A 534 -10.55 11.41 9.78
C SER A 534 -9.72 10.78 8.67
N GLY A 535 -8.39 10.73 8.84
CA GLY A 535 -7.45 10.22 7.83
C GLY A 535 -7.16 8.74 7.99
N GLU A 536 -7.07 8.03 6.86
CA GLU A 536 -6.86 6.59 6.81
C GLU A 536 -6.02 6.16 5.60
N THR A 537 -5.60 4.87 5.56
CA THR A 537 -4.90 4.29 4.41
C THR A 537 -5.61 3.11 3.77
N ASP A 538 -6.46 2.40 4.49
CA ASP A 538 -6.93 1.05 4.13
C ASP A 538 -5.75 0.13 3.72
N PHE A 539 -4.65 0.23 4.50
CA PHE A 539 -3.45 -0.57 4.25
C PHE A 539 -3.72 -2.06 4.48
N PRO A 540 -3.30 -2.96 3.60
CA PRO A 540 -2.66 -2.74 2.31
C PRO A 540 -3.66 -2.77 1.13
N CYS A 541 -4.97 -2.76 1.37
CA CYS A 541 -5.97 -3.04 0.35
C CYS A 541 -6.09 -1.90 -0.69
N ILE A 542 -6.03 -0.64 -0.27
CA ILE A 542 -6.00 0.53 -1.16
C ILE A 542 -4.58 1.08 -1.30
N THR A 543 -3.89 1.29 -0.17
CA THR A 543 -2.52 1.79 -0.17
C THR A 543 -1.57 0.75 0.42
N ASP A 544 -0.77 0.12 -0.42
CA ASP A 544 0.15 -0.95 -0.03
C ASP A 544 1.57 -0.45 0.36
N GLY A 545 1.82 0.85 0.22
CA GLY A 545 3.14 1.43 0.43
C GLY A 545 3.57 1.43 1.90
N ARG A 546 2.71 1.89 2.81
CA ARG A 546 2.98 1.98 4.25
C ARG A 546 1.72 2.27 5.05
N VAL A 547 1.68 1.86 6.32
CA VAL A 547 0.66 2.30 7.27
C VAL A 547 0.83 3.80 7.56
N GLY A 548 -0.25 4.51 7.80
CA GLY A 548 -0.21 5.94 8.14
C GLY A 548 0.27 6.84 6.99
N GLY A 549 0.19 6.40 5.73
CA GLY A 549 0.34 7.27 4.56
C GLY A 549 -0.77 8.32 4.49
N GLY A 550 -1.99 7.94 4.92
CA GLY A 550 -3.07 8.82 5.30
C GLY A 550 -3.26 8.74 6.82
N ARG A 551 -3.36 9.87 7.50
CA ARG A 551 -3.45 9.91 8.97
C ARG A 551 -4.22 11.09 9.51
N SER A 552 -4.82 10.89 10.68
CA SER A 552 -5.33 11.97 11.52
C SER A 552 -4.29 12.37 12.55
N TYR A 553 -4.12 13.67 12.77
CA TYR A 553 -3.39 14.21 13.91
C TYR A 553 -4.39 14.76 14.93
N VAL A 554 -4.42 14.15 16.11
CA VAL A 554 -5.35 14.51 17.19
C VAL A 554 -4.62 15.25 18.29
N HIS A 555 -5.17 16.41 18.69
CA HIS A 555 -4.64 17.19 19.81
C HIS A 555 -5.13 16.63 21.14
N LEU A 556 -4.19 16.22 21.99
CA LEU A 556 -4.46 15.74 23.35
C LEU A 556 -3.75 16.63 24.37
N THR A 557 -4.47 17.06 25.39
CA THR A 557 -3.92 17.79 26.54
C THR A 557 -3.45 16.87 27.66
N GLN A 558 -3.62 15.56 27.48
CA GLN A 558 -3.27 14.51 28.41
C GLN A 558 -2.42 13.43 27.71
N SER A 559 -1.96 12.44 28.46
CA SER A 559 -1.21 11.30 27.91
C SER A 559 -2.00 10.58 26.82
N LEU A 560 -1.30 10.04 25.83
CA LEU A 560 -1.89 9.24 24.75
C LEU A 560 -2.58 8.00 25.34
N THR A 561 -3.86 7.85 25.03
CA THR A 561 -4.65 6.63 25.17
C THR A 561 -5.53 6.48 23.94
N TYR A 562 -5.91 5.26 23.58
CA TYR A 562 -6.78 5.05 22.43
C TYR A 562 -8.14 5.75 22.61
N ASP A 563 -8.70 5.70 23.82
CA ASP A 563 -9.97 6.36 24.13
C ASP A 563 -9.90 7.88 23.95
N ALA A 564 -8.82 8.52 24.45
CA ALA A 564 -8.63 9.97 24.29
C ALA A 564 -8.43 10.35 22.82
N TRP A 565 -7.73 9.51 22.05
CA TRP A 565 -7.54 9.72 20.62
C TRP A 565 -8.87 9.61 19.86
N CYS A 566 -9.65 8.57 20.10
CA CYS A 566 -11.00 8.40 19.52
C CYS A 566 -11.95 9.55 19.89
N ASP A 567 -11.94 9.99 21.14
CA ASP A 567 -12.73 11.15 21.59
C ASP A 567 -12.28 12.44 20.89
N GLY A 568 -10.99 12.59 20.61
CA GLY A 568 -10.45 13.70 19.84
C GLY A 568 -10.93 13.70 18.40
N VAL A 569 -10.97 12.53 17.73
CA VAL A 569 -11.55 12.36 16.39
C VAL A 569 -13.02 12.75 16.41
N ARG A 570 -13.83 12.19 17.33
CA ARG A 570 -15.26 12.49 17.45
C ARG A 570 -15.53 13.98 17.73
N ALA A 571 -14.71 14.60 18.55
CA ALA A 571 -14.83 16.03 18.86
C ALA A 571 -14.40 16.93 17.70
N GLY A 572 -13.53 16.42 16.79
CA GLY A 572 -12.90 17.21 15.74
C GLY A 572 -11.71 18.05 16.22
N ARG A 573 -11.05 17.65 17.32
CA ARG A 573 -9.74 18.19 17.73
C ARG A 573 -8.63 17.56 16.90
N SER A 574 -8.78 17.61 15.58
CA SER A 574 -7.90 16.92 14.65
C SER A 574 -7.86 17.59 13.29
N TYR A 575 -6.83 17.28 12.55
CA TYR A 575 -6.75 17.49 11.10
C TYR A 575 -6.28 16.21 10.43
N VAL A 576 -6.61 16.08 9.14
CA VAL A 576 -6.18 14.96 8.29
C VAL A 576 -5.02 15.39 7.42
N SER A 577 -4.12 14.47 7.10
CA SER A 577 -2.94 14.74 6.30
C SER A 577 -2.31 13.47 5.72
N ASP A 578 -1.54 13.63 4.65
CA ASP A 578 -0.56 12.64 4.15
C ASP A 578 0.72 12.56 5.00
N GLY A 579 0.79 13.36 6.09
CA GLY A 579 1.91 13.45 7.01
C GLY A 579 3.06 14.38 6.57
N LEU A 580 3.01 14.94 5.36
CA LEU A 580 3.95 15.92 4.85
C LEU A 580 3.42 17.37 4.91
N SER A 581 2.19 17.54 5.37
CA SER A 581 1.54 18.84 5.62
C SER A 581 0.88 18.83 6.99
N HIS A 582 1.02 19.92 7.73
CA HIS A 582 0.50 20.08 9.10
C HIS A 582 -0.28 21.37 9.25
N LEU A 583 -1.42 21.28 9.97
CA LEU A 583 -2.32 22.39 10.27
C LEU A 583 -2.69 22.36 11.75
N MET A 584 -1.72 22.70 12.62
CA MET A 584 -1.86 22.65 14.09
C MET A 584 -2.48 23.92 14.65
N ASN A 585 -3.06 23.81 15.85
CA ASN A 585 -3.53 24.94 16.66
C ASN A 585 -4.52 25.86 15.92
N PHE A 586 -5.42 25.26 15.12
CA PHE A 586 -6.45 25.99 14.42
C PHE A 586 -7.47 26.55 15.39
N THR A 587 -7.65 27.87 15.39
CA THR A 587 -8.59 28.60 16.27
C THR A 587 -9.40 29.63 15.50
N ALA A 588 -10.60 29.94 16.02
CA ALA A 588 -11.43 31.06 15.58
C ALA A 588 -11.80 31.91 16.80
N ASN A 589 -11.41 33.18 16.82
CA ASN A 589 -11.47 34.07 17.99
C ASN A 589 -10.95 33.43 19.29
N GLY A 590 -9.88 32.61 19.16
CA GLY A 590 -9.25 31.92 20.29
C GLY A 590 -9.93 30.60 20.69
N LEU A 591 -11.08 30.23 20.13
CA LEU A 591 -11.68 28.92 20.33
C LEU A 591 -10.98 27.90 19.42
N GLU A 592 -10.40 26.87 20.01
CA GLU A 592 -9.76 25.76 19.29
C GLU A 592 -10.81 24.80 18.70
N ALA A 593 -10.55 24.28 17.50
CA ALA A 593 -11.40 23.28 16.84
C ALA A 593 -11.64 22.08 17.77
N GLY A 594 -12.90 21.61 17.83
CA GLY A 594 -13.32 20.49 18.67
C GLY A 594 -13.46 20.76 20.16
N THR A 595 -13.15 21.98 20.61
CA THR A 595 -13.43 22.43 21.99
C THR A 595 -14.89 22.93 22.06
N ASN A 596 -15.62 22.58 23.11
CA ASN A 596 -17.03 22.92 23.27
C ASN A 596 -17.89 22.55 22.04
N GLY A 597 -17.69 21.35 21.47
CA GLY A 597 -18.36 20.91 20.25
C GLY A 597 -17.88 21.60 18.97
N GLY A 598 -16.84 22.44 19.05
CA GLY A 598 -16.34 23.26 17.94
C GLY A 598 -17.28 24.42 17.59
N GLU A 599 -18.14 24.88 18.49
CA GLU A 599 -19.11 25.94 18.24
C GLU A 599 -18.68 27.29 18.82
N LEU A 600 -18.58 28.30 17.95
CA LEU A 600 -18.34 29.70 18.28
C LEU A 600 -19.64 30.50 18.15
N GLY A 601 -20.12 31.07 19.25
CA GLY A 601 -21.27 31.95 19.26
C GLY A 601 -20.89 33.39 18.93
N LEU A 602 -21.62 34.02 18.02
CA LEU A 602 -21.59 35.46 17.75
C LEU A 602 -23.00 36.04 17.96
N GLU A 603 -23.14 37.12 18.70
CA GLU A 603 -24.44 37.80 18.88
C GLU A 603 -24.95 38.35 17.56
N ARG A 604 -24.06 38.87 16.71
CA ARG A 604 -24.35 39.46 15.40
C ARG A 604 -23.23 39.17 14.40
N ALA A 605 -23.50 39.43 13.14
CA ALA A 605 -22.48 39.38 12.07
C ALA A 605 -21.25 40.23 12.45
N GLY A 606 -20.08 39.77 12.08
CA GLY A 606 -18.79 40.41 12.43
C GLY A 606 -17.60 39.69 11.86
N THR A 607 -16.42 40.23 12.09
CA THR A 607 -15.17 39.61 11.64
C THR A 607 -14.66 38.60 12.69
N VAL A 608 -14.33 37.42 12.23
CA VAL A 608 -13.69 36.37 13.04
C VAL A 608 -12.21 36.28 12.70
N ARG A 609 -11.37 36.38 13.70
CA ARG A 609 -9.93 36.14 13.55
C ARG A 609 -9.66 34.64 13.61
N VAL A 610 -9.09 34.13 12.55
CA VAL A 610 -8.68 32.74 12.41
C VAL A 610 -7.16 32.65 12.51
N SER A 611 -6.65 31.69 13.30
CA SER A 611 -5.22 31.43 13.44
C SER A 611 -4.93 29.95 13.23
N VAL A 612 -3.77 29.64 12.63
CA VAL A 612 -3.30 28.27 12.42
C VAL A 612 -1.79 28.24 12.33
N GLN A 613 -1.17 27.18 12.80
CA GLN A 613 0.24 26.87 12.54
C GLN A 613 0.33 25.91 11.37
N ALA A 614 0.93 26.33 10.26
CA ALA A 614 1.03 25.55 9.05
C ALA A 614 2.48 25.19 8.71
N ALA A 615 2.72 23.95 8.32
CA ALA A 615 3.97 23.49 7.74
C ALA A 615 3.69 22.53 6.57
N CYS A 616 4.54 22.55 5.57
CA CYS A 616 4.52 21.59 4.46
C CYS A 616 5.95 21.28 4.04
N LEU A 617 6.21 20.03 3.67
CA LEU A 617 7.52 19.61 3.18
C LEU A 617 7.38 19.04 1.75
N LEU A 618 7.96 19.76 0.79
CA LEU A 618 8.06 19.32 -0.61
C LEU A 618 9.53 19.13 -0.98
N PRO A 619 9.88 18.14 -1.83
CA PRO A 619 11.20 18.09 -2.44
C PRO A 619 11.43 19.30 -3.35
N GLU A 620 12.71 19.67 -3.58
CA GLU A 620 13.04 20.75 -4.51
C GLU A 620 12.68 20.37 -5.95
N THR A 621 12.92 19.11 -6.32
CA THR A 621 12.60 18.57 -7.64
C THR A 621 11.16 18.04 -7.68
N VAL A 622 10.43 18.42 -8.73
CA VAL A 622 9.05 17.99 -8.93
C VAL A 622 9.01 16.54 -9.38
N SER A 623 8.12 15.75 -8.80
CA SER A 623 7.88 14.37 -9.23
C SER A 623 7.17 14.33 -10.59
N PRO A 624 7.72 13.63 -11.61
CA PRO A 624 7.05 13.48 -12.91
C PRO A 624 5.67 12.83 -12.82
N ALA A 625 5.46 11.90 -11.87
CA ALA A 625 4.19 11.19 -11.67
C ALA A 625 3.01 12.13 -11.40
N THR A 626 3.26 13.28 -10.78
CA THR A 626 2.23 14.27 -10.41
C THR A 626 1.90 15.29 -11.49
N GLN A 627 2.54 15.20 -12.66
CA GLN A 627 2.33 16.13 -13.78
C GLN A 627 1.38 15.60 -14.86
N GLY A 628 0.90 14.35 -14.73
CA GLY A 628 0.04 13.69 -15.71
C GLY A 628 -1.42 14.20 -15.71
N PRO A 629 -2.20 13.84 -16.75
CA PRO A 629 -3.60 14.24 -16.88
C PRO A 629 -4.51 13.70 -15.76
N ASN A 630 -4.10 12.62 -15.09
CA ASN A 630 -4.87 11.97 -14.03
C ASN A 630 -4.57 12.53 -12.62
N ARG A 631 -3.90 13.68 -12.52
CA ARG A 631 -3.51 14.29 -11.25
C ARG A 631 -4.67 14.42 -10.24
N THR A 632 -5.84 14.78 -10.69
CA THR A 632 -7.04 14.97 -9.84
C THR A 632 -7.70 13.68 -9.38
N GLN A 633 -7.28 12.54 -9.91
CA GLN A 633 -7.73 11.20 -9.51
C GLN A 633 -6.73 10.49 -8.60
N MET A 634 -5.63 11.16 -8.23
CA MET A 634 -4.66 10.63 -7.29
C MET A 634 -5.17 10.79 -5.86
N ALA A 635 -4.78 9.87 -4.97
CA ALA A 635 -4.88 10.06 -3.53
C ALA A 635 -4.09 11.29 -3.08
N TRP A 636 -4.33 11.75 -1.87
CA TRP A 636 -3.72 12.96 -1.34
C TRP A 636 -2.18 12.91 -1.38
N SER A 637 -1.60 14.05 -1.76
CA SER A 637 -0.15 14.21 -1.85
C SER A 637 0.21 15.70 -1.83
N PRO A 638 1.30 16.10 -1.18
CA PRO A 638 1.72 17.50 -1.13
C PRO A 638 2.08 18.04 -2.53
N GLU A 639 2.42 17.17 -3.48
CA GLU A 639 2.62 17.55 -4.88
C GLU A 639 1.34 18.04 -5.57
N LEU A 640 0.15 17.63 -5.09
CA LEU A 640 -1.13 18.16 -5.59
C LEU A 640 -1.31 19.63 -5.23
N ALA A 641 -0.79 20.04 -4.07
CA ALA A 641 -0.86 21.41 -3.57
C ALA A 641 0.23 22.32 -4.15
N ARG A 642 1.28 21.75 -4.75
CA ARG A 642 2.40 22.54 -5.30
C ARG A 642 1.94 23.55 -6.31
N ILE A 643 2.27 24.83 -6.10
CA ILE A 643 2.10 25.89 -7.08
C ILE A 643 3.11 25.66 -8.21
N ARG A 644 2.62 25.55 -9.43
CA ARG A 644 3.43 25.17 -10.60
C ARG A 644 4.70 26.04 -10.73
N GLY A 645 5.83 25.38 -10.90
CA GLY A 645 7.15 26.03 -11.05
C GLY A 645 7.77 26.56 -9.76
N THR A 646 7.18 26.23 -8.60
CA THR A 646 7.67 26.68 -7.29
C THR A 646 7.74 25.55 -6.28
N ARG A 647 8.28 25.83 -5.08
CA ARG A 647 8.18 24.97 -3.90
C ARG A 647 7.16 25.54 -2.89
N ASP A 648 6.15 26.25 -3.37
CA ASP A 648 5.15 26.88 -2.51
C ASP A 648 3.82 26.13 -2.64
N VAL A 649 3.01 26.27 -1.56
CA VAL A 649 1.62 25.80 -1.47
C VAL A 649 0.73 26.93 -1.00
N GLU A 650 -0.58 26.85 -1.25
CA GLU A 650 -1.57 27.75 -0.68
C GLU A 650 -2.21 27.14 0.55
N VAL A 651 -2.18 27.88 1.65
CA VAL A 651 -2.97 27.61 2.86
C VAL A 651 -4.24 28.45 2.76
N GLU A 652 -5.37 27.78 2.63
CA GLU A 652 -6.66 28.40 2.37
C GLU A 652 -7.53 28.42 3.64
N ALA A 653 -8.14 29.58 3.94
CA ALA A 653 -9.28 29.68 4.84
C ALA A 653 -10.57 29.42 4.04
N VAL A 654 -11.28 28.34 4.43
CA VAL A 654 -12.46 27.84 3.74
C VAL A 654 -13.71 28.18 4.55
N LEU A 655 -14.61 28.94 3.95
CA LEU A 655 -15.92 29.28 4.53
C LEU A 655 -17.01 28.61 3.71
N ASN A 656 -17.81 27.75 4.33
CA ASN A 656 -18.93 27.05 3.68
C ASN A 656 -18.50 26.30 2.41
N GLY A 657 -17.31 25.72 2.41
CA GLY A 657 -16.73 24.92 1.31
C GLY A 657 -15.95 25.72 0.27
N ARG A 658 -15.92 27.05 0.33
CA ARG A 658 -15.21 27.91 -0.63
C ARG A 658 -14.00 28.60 0.01
N PRO A 659 -12.87 28.68 -0.66
CA PRO A 659 -11.76 29.48 -0.19
C PRO A 659 -12.16 30.97 -0.21
N VAL A 660 -12.01 31.65 0.92
CA VAL A 660 -12.34 33.09 1.08
C VAL A 660 -11.08 33.94 1.33
N SER A 661 -9.98 33.31 1.73
CA SER A 661 -8.67 33.93 1.87
C SER A 661 -7.60 32.87 1.76
N SER A 662 -6.41 33.24 1.29
CA SER A 662 -5.27 32.32 1.24
C SER A 662 -3.97 32.99 1.65
N ARG A 663 -2.98 32.16 2.02
CA ARG A 663 -1.60 32.55 2.27
C ARG A 663 -0.69 31.60 1.53
N ARG A 664 0.24 32.16 0.78
CA ARG A 664 1.29 31.39 0.11
C ARG A 664 2.40 31.07 1.12
N VAL A 665 2.78 29.81 1.18
CA VAL A 665 3.76 29.29 2.13
C VAL A 665 4.78 28.45 1.36
N THR A 666 6.07 28.71 1.62
CA THR A 666 7.14 27.85 1.07
C THR A 666 7.15 26.52 1.85
N ALA A 667 7.09 25.43 1.10
CA ALA A 667 7.02 24.06 1.64
C ALA A 667 8.43 23.51 1.96
N ASP A 668 9.14 24.20 2.83
CA ASP A 668 10.52 23.91 3.27
C ASP A 668 10.56 23.14 4.60
N GLY A 669 9.39 22.80 5.17
CA GLY A 669 9.24 22.14 6.45
C GLY A 669 9.20 23.09 7.66
N ALA A 670 9.38 24.39 7.49
CA ALA A 670 9.29 25.34 8.60
C ALA A 670 7.84 25.57 9.02
N LEU A 671 7.60 25.54 10.34
CA LEU A 671 6.29 25.85 10.91
C LEU A 671 6.08 27.36 10.95
N ARG A 672 4.94 27.82 10.44
CA ARG A 672 4.59 29.25 10.31
C ARG A 672 3.26 29.57 10.94
N ASP A 673 3.18 30.64 11.71
CA ASP A 673 1.93 31.17 12.24
C ASP A 673 1.23 32.00 11.16
N LEU A 674 -0.01 31.64 10.85
CA LEU A 674 -0.83 32.33 9.86
C LEU A 674 -2.10 32.84 10.52
N THR A 675 -2.54 34.03 10.10
CA THR A 675 -3.80 34.64 10.54
C THR A 675 -4.61 35.12 9.35
N PHE A 676 -5.95 35.05 9.53
CA PHE A 676 -6.92 35.51 8.57
C PHE A 676 -8.03 36.25 9.32
N ASP A 677 -8.47 37.39 8.84
CA ASP A 677 -9.64 38.08 9.34
C ASP A 677 -10.79 37.85 8.36
N ILE A 678 -11.77 37.04 8.77
CA ILE A 678 -12.83 36.53 7.90
C ILE A 678 -14.17 37.18 8.30
N PRO A 679 -14.85 37.89 7.39
CA PRO A 679 -16.19 38.42 7.63
C PRO A 679 -17.20 37.27 7.69
N ILE A 680 -17.99 37.23 8.75
CA ILE A 680 -19.09 36.28 8.97
C ILE A 680 -20.40 37.03 9.00
N GLU A 681 -21.20 36.82 7.98
CA GLU A 681 -22.50 37.50 7.83
C GLU A 681 -23.65 36.70 8.44
N ARG A 682 -23.54 35.38 8.48
CA ARG A 682 -24.52 34.42 8.97
C ARG A 682 -23.85 33.20 9.59
N SER A 683 -24.65 32.36 10.25
CA SER A 683 -24.17 31.09 10.77
C SER A 683 -23.49 30.25 9.66
N SER A 684 -22.27 29.86 9.90
CA SER A 684 -21.35 29.28 8.90
C SER A 684 -20.42 28.29 9.56
N TRP A 685 -19.70 27.50 8.76
CA TRP A 685 -18.56 26.74 9.23
C TRP A 685 -17.28 27.25 8.55
N ILE A 686 -16.18 27.17 9.28
CA ILE A 686 -14.87 27.58 8.78
C ILE A 686 -13.83 26.49 9.05
N ALA A 687 -12.93 26.28 8.10
CA ALA A 687 -11.81 25.35 8.20
C ALA A 687 -10.57 25.93 7.50
N ILE A 688 -9.42 25.31 7.75
CA ILE A 688 -8.17 25.58 7.03
C ILE A 688 -7.82 24.32 6.22
N ARG A 689 -7.31 24.52 5.00
CA ARG A 689 -6.80 23.41 4.19
C ARG A 689 -5.56 23.80 3.39
N ILE A 690 -4.77 22.80 3.07
CA ILE A 690 -3.84 22.79 1.93
C ILE A 690 -4.39 21.74 0.99
N LEU A 691 -5.07 22.16 -0.07
CA LEU A 691 -5.95 21.30 -0.87
C LEU A 691 -5.18 20.08 -1.43
N GLY A 692 -5.69 18.88 -1.15
CA GLY A 692 -5.11 17.60 -1.61
C GLY A 692 -3.95 17.09 -0.77
N THR A 693 -3.67 17.67 0.42
CA THR A 693 -2.62 17.18 1.33
C THR A 693 -2.96 17.33 2.81
N ALA A 694 -3.71 18.38 3.23
CA ALA A 694 -4.15 18.53 4.63
C ALA A 694 -5.45 19.31 4.74
N HIS A 695 -6.28 18.94 5.75
CA HIS A 695 -7.55 19.63 6.06
C HIS A 695 -7.85 19.57 7.56
N THR A 696 -8.21 20.70 8.18
CA THR A 696 -8.66 20.71 9.58
C THR A 696 -10.11 20.28 9.69
N ASN A 697 -10.52 19.80 10.86
CA ASN A 697 -11.95 19.79 11.17
C ASN A 697 -12.47 21.23 11.31
N PRO A 698 -13.78 21.47 11.04
CA PRO A 698 -14.33 22.81 11.04
C PRO A 698 -14.61 23.34 12.45
N ILE A 699 -14.64 24.69 12.58
CA ILE A 699 -15.29 25.42 13.66
C ILE A 699 -16.63 25.91 13.15
N PHE A 700 -17.71 25.67 13.89
CA PHE A 700 -19.07 26.05 13.56
C PHE A 700 -19.40 27.40 14.20
N ILE A 701 -19.72 28.38 13.41
CA ILE A 701 -19.99 29.75 13.86
C ILE A 701 -21.50 30.00 13.84
N ARG A 702 -22.09 30.25 14.99
CA ARG A 702 -23.51 30.52 15.14
C ARG A 702 -23.76 32.02 15.37
N VAL A 703 -24.43 32.69 14.44
CA VAL A 703 -24.76 34.11 14.54
C VAL A 703 -26.20 34.25 15.07
N GLY A 704 -26.35 34.90 16.21
CA GLY A 704 -27.64 35.07 16.89
C GLY A 704 -28.29 33.73 17.27
N GLY A 705 -27.50 32.72 17.58
CA GLY A 705 -27.97 31.37 17.95
C GLY A 705 -28.61 30.56 16.82
N ARG A 706 -28.63 31.06 15.59
CA ARG A 706 -29.30 30.41 14.46
C ARG A 706 -28.52 29.20 13.97
N PRO A 707 -29.20 28.14 13.47
CA PRO A 707 -28.54 26.98 12.86
C PRO A 707 -27.79 27.40 11.59
N ILE A 708 -26.78 26.58 11.21
CA ILE A 708 -26.08 26.75 9.93
C ILE A 708 -27.01 26.28 8.81
N ARG A 709 -27.29 27.19 7.87
CA ARG A 709 -28.04 27.01 6.61
C ARG A 709 -27.28 27.76 5.52
N ALA A 710 -26.06 27.28 5.26
CA ALA A 710 -25.08 28.02 4.48
C ALA A 710 -25.45 28.10 2.99
N SER A 711 -26.13 27.08 2.45
CA SER A 711 -26.49 27.02 1.03
C SER A 711 -27.76 26.19 0.79
N ARG A 712 -28.77 26.80 0.23
CA ARG A 712 -29.99 26.13 -0.25
C ARG A 712 -29.68 25.09 -1.31
N ARG A 713 -28.76 25.41 -2.24
CA ARG A 713 -28.34 24.48 -3.29
C ARG A 713 -27.68 23.20 -2.69
N SER A 714 -26.91 23.32 -1.60
CA SER A 714 -26.37 22.16 -0.90
C SER A 714 -27.48 21.30 -0.30
N ALA A 715 -28.49 21.91 0.33
CA ALA A 715 -29.60 21.16 0.90
C ALA A 715 -30.45 20.47 -0.18
N GLU A 716 -30.69 21.13 -1.32
CA GLU A 716 -31.34 20.51 -2.49
C GLU A 716 -30.53 19.39 -3.10
N TRP A 717 -29.19 19.55 -3.13
CA TRP A 717 -28.28 18.49 -3.56
C TRP A 717 -28.37 17.28 -2.61
N CYS A 718 -28.31 17.51 -1.29
CA CYS A 718 -28.43 16.43 -0.29
C CYS A 718 -29.80 15.71 -0.42
N LEU A 719 -30.90 16.44 -0.62
CA LEU A 719 -32.22 15.82 -0.83
C LEU A 719 -32.21 14.89 -2.05
N LYS A 720 -31.66 15.35 -3.18
CA LYS A 720 -31.50 14.53 -4.39
C LYS A 720 -30.55 13.34 -4.17
N ALA A 721 -29.50 13.55 -3.39
CA ALA A 721 -28.53 12.51 -3.05
C ALA A 721 -29.17 11.36 -2.25
N VAL A 722 -30.13 11.64 -1.36
CA VAL A 722 -30.92 10.60 -0.67
C VAL A 722 -31.70 9.76 -1.70
N ASP A 723 -32.34 10.40 -2.70
CA ASP A 723 -33.08 9.68 -3.74
C ASP A 723 -32.14 8.86 -4.63
N GLN A 724 -31.00 9.42 -5.00
CA GLN A 724 -29.96 8.70 -5.78
C GLN A 724 -29.41 7.51 -5.00
N CYS A 725 -29.08 7.68 -3.72
CA CYS A 725 -28.62 6.60 -2.86
C CYS A 725 -29.67 5.49 -2.76
N TRP A 726 -30.94 5.83 -2.47
CA TRP A 726 -32.03 4.86 -2.42
C TRP A 726 -32.15 4.05 -3.71
N SER A 727 -32.10 4.71 -4.87
CA SER A 727 -32.21 4.03 -6.16
C SER A 727 -31.13 2.96 -6.38
N GLN A 728 -29.96 3.17 -5.83
CA GLN A 728 -28.80 2.25 -5.96
C GLN A 728 -28.79 1.15 -4.89
N LYS A 729 -29.23 1.46 -3.66
CA LYS A 729 -29.05 0.57 -2.50
C LYS A 729 -30.28 -0.29 -2.20
N ALA A 730 -31.49 0.25 -2.34
CA ALA A 730 -32.73 -0.42 -2.02
C ALA A 730 -32.93 -1.80 -2.68
N PRO A 731 -32.50 -2.05 -3.94
CA PRO A 731 -32.64 -3.37 -4.54
C PRO A 731 -31.92 -4.50 -3.80
N ARG A 732 -30.86 -4.16 -3.05
CA ARG A 732 -30.01 -5.12 -2.32
C ARG A 732 -30.34 -5.20 -0.82
N ILE A 733 -31.17 -4.31 -0.28
CA ILE A 733 -31.67 -4.41 1.08
C ILE A 733 -32.66 -5.57 1.15
N SER A 734 -32.55 -6.41 2.16
CA SER A 734 -33.41 -7.58 2.34
C SER A 734 -34.88 -7.19 2.44
N ALA A 735 -35.77 -8.07 1.98
CA ALA A 735 -37.21 -7.79 1.97
C ALA A 735 -37.77 -7.53 3.39
N GLY A 736 -37.20 -8.20 4.40
CA GLY A 736 -37.62 -8.03 5.80
C GLY A 736 -37.23 -6.68 6.41
N GLU A 737 -36.18 -6.03 5.89
CA GLU A 737 -35.65 -4.74 6.40
C GLU A 737 -36.06 -3.54 5.55
N ARG A 738 -36.55 -3.78 4.32
CA ARG A 738 -36.80 -2.73 3.33
C ARG A 738 -37.76 -1.64 3.79
N ASP A 739 -38.83 -2.02 4.52
CA ASP A 739 -39.81 -1.05 5.03
C ASP A 739 -39.19 -0.17 6.13
N GLU A 740 -38.29 -0.72 6.95
CA GLU A 740 -37.59 0.05 7.98
C GLU A 740 -36.57 1.00 7.32
N ALA A 741 -35.79 0.52 6.37
CA ALA A 741 -34.87 1.34 5.59
C ALA A 741 -35.59 2.45 4.85
N GLN A 742 -36.75 2.16 4.19
CA GLN A 742 -37.56 3.17 3.51
C GLN A 742 -37.98 4.29 4.48
N ARG A 743 -38.47 3.93 5.68
CA ARG A 743 -38.83 4.93 6.70
C ARG A 743 -37.63 5.78 7.11
N ALA A 744 -36.45 5.20 7.27
CA ALA A 744 -35.25 5.95 7.62
C ALA A 744 -34.87 6.95 6.51
N TYR A 745 -34.93 6.52 5.25
CA TYR A 745 -34.70 7.41 4.10
C TYR A 745 -35.76 8.52 4.01
N ASP A 746 -37.01 8.24 4.36
CA ASP A 746 -38.06 9.26 4.37
C ASP A 746 -37.87 10.30 5.50
N VAL A 747 -37.36 9.88 6.65
CA VAL A 747 -36.90 10.80 7.71
C VAL A 747 -35.80 11.73 7.19
N ALA A 748 -34.79 11.18 6.52
CA ALA A 748 -33.72 11.97 5.92
C ALA A 748 -34.25 12.97 4.88
N ARG A 749 -35.15 12.54 3.98
CA ARG A 749 -35.84 13.43 3.01
C ARG A 749 -36.58 14.57 3.71
N THR A 750 -37.28 14.26 4.77
CA THR A 750 -38.06 15.24 5.54
C THR A 750 -37.12 16.25 6.19
N ARG A 751 -36.03 15.81 6.80
CA ARG A 751 -35.03 16.69 7.40
C ARG A 751 -34.37 17.62 6.36
N TYR A 752 -34.00 17.10 5.18
CA TYR A 752 -33.43 17.94 4.12
C TYR A 752 -34.45 18.91 3.51
N ARG A 753 -35.73 18.52 3.33
CA ARG A 753 -36.79 19.46 2.91
C ARG A 753 -36.97 20.61 3.90
N GLN A 754 -36.94 20.30 5.19
CA GLN A 754 -36.98 21.33 6.22
C GLN A 754 -35.78 22.28 6.09
N ILE A 755 -34.54 21.73 5.93
CA ILE A 755 -33.35 22.55 5.74
C ILE A 755 -33.43 23.41 4.49
N VAL A 756 -33.95 22.88 3.38
CA VAL A 756 -34.23 23.67 2.15
C VAL A 756 -35.16 24.86 2.45
N SER A 757 -36.24 24.62 3.21
CA SER A 757 -37.20 25.70 3.56
C SER A 757 -36.61 26.75 4.51
N GLU A 758 -35.64 26.35 5.35
CA GLU A 758 -34.96 27.25 6.30
C GLU A 758 -33.77 28.00 5.68
N SER A 759 -33.39 27.66 4.44
CA SER A 759 -32.20 28.19 3.78
C SER A 759 -32.56 29.35 2.87
N ASP A 760 -32.19 30.58 3.27
CA ASP A 760 -32.40 31.82 2.47
C ASP A 760 -31.22 32.06 1.49
N ALA A 761 -30.08 31.35 1.66
CA ALA A 761 -28.89 31.53 0.86
C ALA A 761 -28.92 30.69 -0.44
N PRO A 762 -28.59 31.28 -1.59
CA PRO A 762 -28.53 30.57 -2.87
C PRO A 762 -27.52 29.43 -2.94
#